data_800cc3b19212d90ee0fc7dd871972202
#
_entry.id   800cc3b19212d90ee0fc7dd871972202
#
_cell.length_a   1.000
_cell.length_b   1.000
_cell.length_c   1.000
_cell.angle_alpha   90.00
_cell.angle_beta   90.00
_cell.angle_gamma   90.00
#
_symmetry.space_group_name_H-M   'P 1'
#
loop_
_entity.id
_entity.type
_entity.pdbx_description
1 polymer ?
#
loop_
_entity_poly.entity_id
_entity_poly.type
_entity_poly.pdbx_seq_one_letter_code
_entity_poly.pdbx_strand_id
1 'polypeptide(L)'
;MNDWRNNFRRLNAIKGWILDVYPSGPNEVTVWIISENGERVKLVDSYTHRIYVAGNYSLLQKLTEKIRNSKSVDGFRFVEKCADFMEAAKKKVLEIDMRDYGRTSFFARKVLRLGGYEDFQLYNVDIPIAQAYLYEKNVFPLAHVLVVDSGGRLSYELLDSVERCDYEVPPLRSMRVNVDAEKKEPVVNFSDKIKSISLELENETIIISEGDEKDIILELVKTVKEEDPDLVFTRGGDSFLFPYLAYRAFVNGVLDKFILSREDVPLKAKKSRGRSFFSYGRVYYKAPLRRLYGRIHIDINNTFIYSACGLQGLIEVSRTCRVPLHRAARASIGSIMSSLQLYTAWKDDILIPWKKREPESFKTGLELLVADRGGFIFEPKLGFHTDVVEVDFTSMFPMLMLTRNISAETVLCKCCPNSRIRVPELDYNICEKRKGIVPKTLDLLLRKRLNYKRLMKEASNLKLKEVYDMRQAALKWILVTCFGYLGYRNARFGKVDAHIAVCAFARDALLKTARLAEEHGFEVVHGIVDSLWIKKAGVTPKEVADFCHEASSLVNVPLNVEGKYRWIVFLPSKIMPEVPVLNRYYGVFEDGKIKMRGIEARRSDTPAFIENAQVEMIRVLSGANNYNDFVGRIPEALRVLRKEAERLIAGDVDVYDLFISKRLSKHPEEYAHDVFQAIAARQLMAAGFDVYPGQTVQYVIVDADNKNPNNRVRAAQLLGSKPHFDVQKYLDMLLEAGETLFSVFGYDLDRLRSEVIYGERQLILN
;
A
#
# COMPACT_ATOMS: atom_id res chain seq x y z
N MET A 1 34.79 -22.92 29.33
CA MET A 1 34.38 -22.38 27.99
C MET A 1 34.70 -23.32 26.82
N ASN A 2 35.31 -24.46 27.00
CA ASN A 2 35.66 -25.38 25.90
C ASN A 2 34.71 -26.57 25.72
N ASP A 3 33.72 -26.75 26.58
CA ASP A 3 32.84 -27.94 26.52
C ASP A 3 31.59 -27.75 25.64
N TRP A 4 31.23 -26.50 25.37
CA TRP A 4 30.09 -26.17 24.47
C TRP A 4 30.41 -26.43 22.99
N ARG A 5 31.66 -26.27 22.55
CA ARG A 5 32.05 -26.45 21.13
C ARG A 5 32.11 -27.91 20.67
N ASN A 6 32.27 -28.86 21.55
CA ASN A 6 32.33 -30.29 21.19
C ASN A 6 30.96 -30.97 21.13
N ASN A 7 29.91 -30.41 21.77
CA ASN A 7 28.55 -30.91 21.67
C ASN A 7 27.84 -30.44 20.37
N PHE A 8 28.28 -29.37 19.70
CA PHE A 8 27.71 -28.86 18.46
C PHE A 8 27.92 -29.74 17.22
N ARG A 9 28.88 -30.69 17.27
CA ARG A 9 29.14 -31.63 16.15
C ARG A 9 28.10 -32.75 15.98
N ARG A 10 27.14 -32.89 16.90
CA ARG A 10 26.01 -33.87 16.81
C ARG A 10 24.63 -33.26 16.57
N LEU A 11 24.51 -31.96 16.59
CA LEU A 11 23.27 -31.24 16.26
C LEU A 11 23.37 -30.71 14.82
N ASN A 12 22.34 -30.95 13.99
CA ASN A 12 22.27 -30.36 12.66
C ASN A 12 22.02 -28.85 12.78
N ALA A 13 23.10 -28.09 12.93
CA ALA A 13 23.05 -26.63 13.03
C ALA A 13 23.30 -26.02 11.66
N ILE A 14 22.41 -25.13 11.21
CA ILE A 14 22.47 -24.45 9.93
C ILE A 14 22.50 -22.94 10.16
N LYS A 15 23.50 -22.27 9.59
CA LYS A 15 23.60 -20.81 9.57
C LYS A 15 23.13 -20.28 8.22
N GLY A 16 22.20 -19.32 8.24
CA GLY A 16 21.59 -18.82 6.99
C GLY A 16 20.38 -17.89 7.21
N TRP A 17 19.61 -17.66 6.16
CA TRP A 17 18.48 -16.74 6.17
C TRP A 17 17.16 -17.49 6.00
N ILE A 18 16.13 -17.08 6.76
CA ILE A 18 14.76 -17.63 6.67
C ILE A 18 14.09 -17.18 5.37
N LEU A 19 13.99 -18.04 4.37
CA LEU A 19 13.37 -17.71 3.08
C LEU A 19 11.84 -17.74 3.11
N ASP A 20 11.26 -18.88 3.52
CA ASP A 20 9.79 -19.08 3.53
C ASP A 20 9.37 -19.86 4.78
N VAL A 21 8.17 -19.55 5.27
CA VAL A 21 7.54 -20.20 6.42
C VAL A 21 6.09 -20.47 6.13
N TYR A 22 5.63 -21.71 6.32
CA TYR A 22 4.23 -22.07 6.12
C TYR A 22 3.83 -23.34 6.86
N PRO A 23 2.53 -23.47 7.18
CA PRO A 23 2.00 -24.70 7.74
C PRO A 23 2.01 -25.83 6.68
N SER A 24 2.52 -27.01 7.05
CA SER A 24 2.66 -28.17 6.17
C SER A 24 1.87 -29.39 6.63
N GLY A 25 1.47 -29.46 7.88
CA GLY A 25 0.66 -30.52 8.47
C GLY A 25 -0.21 -29.98 9.60
N PRO A 26 -1.03 -30.80 10.25
CA PRO A 26 -1.93 -30.36 11.32
C PRO A 26 -1.26 -29.58 12.45
N ASN A 27 -0.05 -30.00 12.84
CA ASN A 27 0.80 -29.36 13.88
C ASN A 27 2.24 -29.20 13.39
N GLU A 28 2.42 -28.90 12.11
CA GLU A 28 3.73 -28.78 11.49
C GLU A 28 3.87 -27.46 10.74
N VAL A 29 5.04 -26.86 10.84
CA VAL A 29 5.45 -25.68 10.08
C VAL A 29 6.72 -26.00 9.33
N THR A 30 6.70 -25.83 8.02
CA THR A 30 7.90 -25.91 7.19
C THR A 30 8.59 -24.56 7.15
N VAL A 31 9.91 -24.60 7.28
CA VAL A 31 10.82 -23.45 7.19
C VAL A 31 11.87 -23.75 6.14
N TRP A 32 12.01 -22.87 5.15
CA TRP A 32 13.09 -22.91 4.17
C TRP A 32 14.20 -21.94 4.58
N ILE A 33 15.43 -22.41 4.57
CA ILE A 33 16.62 -21.64 4.89
C ILE A 33 17.52 -21.57 3.65
N ILE A 34 18.03 -20.39 3.34
CA ILE A 34 19.19 -20.22 2.45
C ILE A 34 20.41 -20.24 3.35
N SER A 35 21.22 -21.28 3.26
CA SER A 35 22.44 -21.39 4.05
C SER A 35 23.50 -20.39 3.57
N GLU A 36 24.48 -20.07 4.40
CA GLU A 36 25.64 -19.25 3.98
C GLU A 36 26.42 -19.85 2.81
N ASN A 37 26.35 -21.17 2.64
CA ASN A 37 26.97 -21.89 1.50
C ASN A 37 26.09 -21.83 0.23
N GLY A 38 24.94 -21.17 0.28
CA GLY A 38 24.06 -21.03 -0.87
C GLY A 38 23.08 -22.19 -1.10
N GLU A 39 23.02 -23.18 -0.21
CA GLU A 39 22.08 -24.29 -0.28
C GLU A 39 20.69 -23.89 0.21
N ARG A 40 19.62 -24.48 -0.33
CA ARG A 40 18.23 -24.29 0.07
C ARG A 40 17.79 -25.50 0.86
N VAL A 41 17.68 -25.31 2.17
CA VAL A 41 17.40 -26.40 3.12
C VAL A 41 15.97 -26.31 3.62
N LYS A 42 15.23 -27.42 3.52
CA LYS A 42 13.90 -27.59 4.08
C LYS A 42 14.01 -28.17 5.49
N LEU A 43 13.39 -27.49 6.44
CA LEU A 43 13.25 -27.95 7.83
C LEU A 43 11.76 -28.00 8.20
N VAL A 44 11.38 -28.95 9.07
CA VAL A 44 10.02 -29.07 9.59
C VAL A 44 10.06 -28.97 11.10
N ASP A 45 9.27 -28.05 11.65
CA ASP A 45 9.15 -27.85 13.10
C ASP A 45 7.77 -28.34 13.59
N SER A 46 7.75 -29.05 14.70
CA SER A 46 6.52 -29.35 15.41
C SER A 46 6.00 -28.10 16.10
N TYR A 47 4.81 -27.64 15.72
CA TYR A 47 4.21 -26.39 16.19
C TYR A 47 2.76 -26.57 16.59
N THR A 48 2.45 -26.33 17.86
CA THR A 48 1.07 -26.38 18.39
C THR A 48 0.50 -24.96 18.44
N HIS A 49 -0.59 -24.74 17.67
CA HIS A 49 -1.29 -23.46 17.72
C HIS A 49 -2.18 -23.36 18.95
N ARG A 50 -2.08 -22.25 19.70
CA ARG A 50 -2.82 -21.98 20.94
C ARG A 50 -3.85 -20.90 20.74
N ILE A 51 -5.06 -21.16 21.23
CA ILE A 51 -6.11 -20.16 21.37
C ILE A 51 -6.48 -19.99 22.83
N TYR A 52 -7.09 -18.86 23.16
CA TYR A 52 -7.46 -18.56 24.55
C TYR A 52 -8.95 -18.22 24.63
N VAL A 53 -9.55 -18.60 25.75
CA VAL A 53 -10.97 -18.31 26.07
C VAL A 53 -11.02 -17.60 27.41
N ALA A 54 -11.59 -16.39 27.43
CA ALA A 54 -11.92 -15.68 28.66
C ALA A 54 -13.43 -15.72 28.93
N GLY A 55 -13.82 -15.68 30.18
CA GLY A 55 -15.20 -15.73 30.64
C GLY A 55 -15.27 -15.91 32.15
N ASN A 56 -16.46 -16.10 32.68
CA ASN A 56 -16.63 -16.45 34.09
C ASN A 56 -15.98 -17.80 34.38
N TYR A 57 -15.24 -17.91 35.49
CA TYR A 57 -14.45 -19.10 35.82
C TYR A 57 -15.29 -20.38 35.89
N SER A 58 -16.48 -20.33 36.48
CA SER A 58 -17.39 -21.49 36.55
C SER A 58 -17.88 -21.95 35.19
N LEU A 59 -18.11 -20.99 34.26
CA LEU A 59 -18.51 -21.31 32.87
C LEU A 59 -17.32 -21.88 32.09
N LEU A 60 -16.08 -21.40 32.33
CA LEU A 60 -14.89 -21.95 31.75
C LEU A 60 -14.64 -23.40 32.21
N GLN A 61 -14.89 -23.72 33.49
CA GLN A 61 -14.82 -25.10 34.00
C GLN A 61 -15.85 -26.00 33.28
N LYS A 62 -17.10 -25.58 33.14
CA LYS A 62 -18.11 -26.32 32.36
C LYS A 62 -17.73 -26.49 30.89
N LEU A 63 -17.06 -25.47 30.30
CA LEU A 63 -16.54 -25.58 28.95
C LEU A 63 -15.48 -26.67 28.83
N THR A 64 -14.56 -26.81 29.82
CA THR A 64 -13.52 -27.85 29.79
C THR A 64 -14.10 -29.24 29.75
N GLU A 65 -15.20 -29.52 30.47
CA GLU A 65 -15.91 -30.79 30.40
C GLU A 65 -16.47 -31.08 29.00
N LYS A 66 -17.05 -30.06 28.35
CA LYS A 66 -17.65 -30.21 26.99
C LYS A 66 -16.60 -30.38 25.90
N ILE A 67 -15.38 -29.88 26.06
CA ILE A 67 -14.33 -29.93 25.04
C ILE A 67 -13.31 -31.03 25.27
N ARG A 68 -13.27 -31.66 26.45
CA ARG A 68 -12.30 -32.70 26.83
C ARG A 68 -12.15 -33.81 25.80
N ASN A 69 -13.27 -34.26 25.21
CA ASN A 69 -13.28 -35.32 24.22
C ASN A 69 -13.37 -34.78 22.77
N SER A 70 -13.06 -33.50 22.55
CA SER A 70 -13.11 -32.93 21.22
C SER A 70 -11.93 -33.38 20.38
N LYS A 71 -12.22 -33.90 19.17
CA LYS A 71 -11.18 -34.27 18.18
C LYS A 71 -10.32 -33.10 17.71
N SER A 72 -10.70 -31.87 18.03
CA SER A 72 -9.95 -30.65 17.65
C SER A 72 -8.98 -30.14 18.72
N VAL A 73 -9.01 -30.71 19.92
CA VAL A 73 -8.24 -30.27 21.09
C VAL A 73 -7.22 -31.35 21.44
N ASP A 74 -6.00 -30.93 21.67
CA ASP A 74 -4.90 -31.78 22.14
C ASP A 74 -4.74 -31.71 23.67
N GLY A 75 -4.88 -30.49 24.20
CA GLY A 75 -4.80 -30.21 25.61
C GLY A 75 -5.40 -28.86 25.98
N PHE A 76 -5.59 -28.63 27.27
CA PHE A 76 -6.01 -27.34 27.77
C PHE A 76 -5.52 -27.14 29.21
N ARG A 77 -5.29 -25.86 29.57
CA ARG A 77 -4.92 -25.47 30.93
C ARG A 77 -5.40 -24.07 31.27
N PHE A 78 -5.52 -23.76 32.54
CA PHE A 78 -5.78 -22.40 33.00
C PHE A 78 -4.46 -21.65 33.16
N VAL A 79 -4.40 -20.44 32.58
CA VAL A 79 -3.24 -19.55 32.65
C VAL A 79 -3.69 -18.13 32.97
N GLU A 80 -2.78 -17.30 33.51
CA GLU A 80 -3.01 -15.89 33.70
C GLU A 80 -2.46 -15.09 32.52
N LYS A 81 -3.32 -14.35 31.82
CA LYS A 81 -2.99 -13.53 30.67
C LYS A 81 -3.69 -12.18 30.71
N CYS A 82 -3.12 -11.19 30.03
CA CYS A 82 -3.78 -9.91 29.79
C CYS A 82 -4.81 -10.10 28.67
N ALA A 83 -6.05 -10.42 29.06
CA ALA A 83 -7.16 -10.59 28.12
C ALA A 83 -7.86 -9.29 27.77
N ASP A 84 -7.69 -8.27 28.58
CA ASP A 84 -8.27 -6.94 28.38
C ASP A 84 -7.15 -5.90 28.25
N PHE A 85 -6.84 -5.54 27.01
CA PHE A 85 -5.79 -4.54 26.75
C PHE A 85 -6.20 -3.12 27.21
N MET A 86 -7.52 -2.85 27.32
CA MET A 86 -8.03 -1.56 27.82
C MET A 86 -7.68 -1.34 29.28
N GLU A 87 -7.77 -2.39 30.09
CA GLU A 87 -7.47 -2.33 31.53
C GLU A 87 -6.06 -2.79 31.88
N ALA A 88 -5.41 -3.55 30.97
CA ALA A 88 -4.10 -4.21 31.16
C ALA A 88 -4.06 -5.14 32.39
N ALA A 89 -5.20 -5.69 32.79
CA ALA A 89 -5.31 -6.58 33.92
C ALA A 89 -5.12 -8.05 33.49
N LYS A 90 -4.29 -8.79 34.23
CA LYS A 90 -4.20 -10.25 34.06
C LYS A 90 -5.47 -10.89 34.61
N LYS A 91 -6.04 -11.80 33.83
CA LYS A 91 -7.21 -12.60 34.18
C LYS A 91 -6.90 -14.07 33.92
N LYS A 92 -7.55 -14.93 34.72
CA LYS A 92 -7.47 -16.36 34.51
C LYS A 92 -8.25 -16.74 33.27
N VAL A 93 -7.58 -17.31 32.27
CA VAL A 93 -8.16 -17.70 30.98
C VAL A 93 -7.89 -19.16 30.70
N LEU A 94 -8.69 -19.78 29.85
CA LEU A 94 -8.49 -21.15 29.39
C LEU A 94 -7.62 -21.12 28.11
N GLU A 95 -6.41 -21.63 28.18
CA GLU A 95 -5.53 -21.92 27.05
C GLU A 95 -5.91 -23.27 26.46
N ILE A 96 -6.04 -23.35 25.14
CA ILE A 96 -6.42 -24.58 24.42
C ILE A 96 -5.40 -24.84 23.33
N ASP A 97 -4.74 -25.98 23.41
CA ASP A 97 -3.85 -26.50 22.38
C ASP A 97 -4.68 -27.14 21.27
N MET A 98 -4.56 -26.60 20.07
CA MET A 98 -5.29 -27.08 18.90
C MET A 98 -4.56 -28.24 18.26
N ARG A 99 -5.26 -29.39 18.05
CA ARG A 99 -4.72 -30.57 17.36
C ARG A 99 -4.51 -30.35 15.86
N ASP A 100 -5.31 -29.48 15.28
CA ASP A 100 -5.26 -29.13 13.86
C ASP A 100 -5.61 -27.65 13.70
N TYR A 101 -4.62 -26.85 13.34
CA TYR A 101 -4.82 -25.41 13.12
C TYR A 101 -5.87 -25.10 12.03
N GLY A 102 -6.05 -25.97 11.02
CA GLY A 102 -7.07 -25.81 9.98
C GLY A 102 -8.49 -25.81 10.51
N ARG A 103 -8.71 -26.41 11.70
CA ARG A 103 -10.02 -26.47 12.36
C ARG A 103 -10.24 -25.36 13.41
N THR A 104 -9.26 -24.50 13.66
CA THR A 104 -9.31 -23.48 14.73
C THR A 104 -10.54 -22.58 14.61
N SER A 105 -10.82 -22.02 13.44
CA SER A 105 -11.97 -21.13 13.24
C SER A 105 -13.32 -21.85 13.41
N PHE A 106 -13.40 -23.10 13.02
CA PHE A 106 -14.62 -23.92 13.22
C PHE A 106 -14.83 -24.22 14.71
N PHE A 107 -13.77 -24.63 15.40
CA PHE A 107 -13.83 -24.90 16.84
C PHE A 107 -14.17 -23.63 17.63
N ALA A 108 -13.56 -22.50 17.30
CA ALA A 108 -13.85 -21.20 17.93
C ALA A 108 -15.35 -20.82 17.80
N ARG A 109 -15.95 -21.03 16.63
CA ARG A 109 -17.41 -20.81 16.45
C ARG A 109 -18.24 -21.76 17.31
N LYS A 110 -17.81 -23.00 17.48
CA LYS A 110 -18.48 -23.97 18.38
C LYS A 110 -18.43 -23.48 19.82
N VAL A 111 -17.28 -23.00 20.29
CA VAL A 111 -17.13 -22.43 21.64
C VAL A 111 -18.06 -21.22 21.86
N LEU A 112 -18.12 -20.30 20.89
CA LEU A 112 -19.07 -19.17 20.98
C LEU A 112 -20.52 -19.61 21.11
N ARG A 113 -20.96 -20.62 20.34
CA ARG A 113 -22.32 -21.16 20.44
C ARG A 113 -22.60 -21.77 21.81
N LEU A 114 -21.62 -22.46 22.39
CA LEU A 114 -21.75 -23.09 23.72
C LEU A 114 -21.96 -22.07 24.84
N GLY A 115 -21.50 -20.83 24.66
CA GLY A 115 -21.70 -19.70 25.56
C GLY A 115 -22.73 -18.67 25.08
N GLY A 116 -23.71 -19.07 24.22
CA GLY A 116 -24.75 -18.16 23.74
C GLY A 116 -24.25 -16.92 23.01
N TYR A 117 -22.99 -16.91 22.55
CA TYR A 117 -22.26 -15.79 21.94
C TYR A 117 -21.87 -14.64 22.89
N GLU A 118 -22.22 -14.72 24.17
CA GLU A 118 -21.99 -13.68 25.17
C GLU A 118 -20.99 -14.11 26.26
N ASP A 119 -21.08 -15.35 26.76
CA ASP A 119 -20.32 -15.85 27.90
C ASP A 119 -18.81 -15.93 27.67
N PHE A 120 -18.38 -16.12 26.42
CA PHE A 120 -16.98 -16.38 26.09
C PHE A 120 -16.40 -15.37 25.12
N GLN A 121 -15.18 -14.94 25.42
CA GLN A 121 -14.33 -14.17 24.53
C GLN A 121 -13.16 -15.03 24.04
N LEU A 122 -12.93 -15.03 22.74
CA LEU A 122 -11.84 -15.81 22.12
C LEU A 122 -10.72 -14.91 21.64
N TYR A 123 -9.50 -15.44 21.76
CA TYR A 123 -8.26 -14.73 21.42
C TYR A 123 -7.35 -15.63 20.59
N ASN A 124 -6.48 -15.01 19.79
CA ASN A 124 -5.45 -15.63 18.94
C ASN A 124 -5.99 -16.63 17.89
N VAL A 125 -7.28 -16.57 17.58
CA VAL A 125 -7.97 -17.57 16.73
C VAL A 125 -7.56 -17.51 15.26
N ASP A 126 -7.39 -16.31 14.72
CA ASP A 126 -7.22 -16.04 13.27
C ASP A 126 -5.87 -15.39 12.93
N ILE A 127 -4.91 -15.48 13.83
CA ILE A 127 -3.52 -15.15 13.51
C ILE A 127 -3.03 -16.19 12.51
N PRO A 128 -2.49 -15.77 11.34
CA PRO A 128 -1.96 -16.74 10.39
C PRO A 128 -0.84 -17.57 11.01
N ILE A 129 -0.89 -18.88 10.84
CA ILE A 129 0.02 -19.81 11.52
C ILE A 129 1.50 -19.45 11.31
N ALA A 130 1.90 -19.15 10.08
CA ALA A 130 3.26 -18.70 9.79
C ALA A 130 3.66 -17.46 10.60
N GLN A 131 2.72 -16.51 10.82
CA GLN A 131 2.99 -15.33 11.63
C GLN A 131 3.02 -15.66 13.12
N ALA A 132 2.09 -16.45 13.63
CA ALA A 132 2.07 -16.91 15.01
C ALA A 132 3.37 -17.66 15.35
N TYR A 133 3.84 -18.50 14.45
CA TYR A 133 5.13 -19.20 14.56
C TYR A 133 6.30 -18.22 14.64
N LEU A 134 6.37 -17.24 13.71
CA LEU A 134 7.41 -16.21 13.71
C LEU A 134 7.40 -15.38 15.00
N TYR A 135 6.20 -15.10 15.55
CA TYR A 135 6.06 -14.37 16.82
C TYR A 135 6.58 -15.22 17.99
N GLU A 136 6.17 -16.48 18.07
CA GLU A 136 6.55 -17.40 19.17
C GLU A 136 8.06 -17.68 19.17
N LYS A 137 8.64 -17.93 17.99
CA LYS A 137 10.08 -18.16 17.84
C LYS A 137 10.91 -16.85 17.89
N ASN A 138 10.25 -15.70 17.96
CA ASN A 138 10.87 -14.36 17.91
C ASN A 138 11.80 -14.14 16.72
N VAL A 139 11.47 -14.71 15.56
CA VAL A 139 12.19 -14.54 14.30
C VAL A 139 11.37 -13.78 13.28
N PHE A 140 11.95 -13.43 12.14
CA PHE A 140 11.30 -12.68 11.06
C PHE A 140 11.79 -13.16 9.69
N PRO A 141 11.01 -12.94 8.60
CA PRO A 141 11.42 -13.34 7.26
C PRO A 141 12.75 -12.71 6.85
N LEU A 142 13.59 -13.47 6.17
CA LEU A 142 14.95 -13.08 5.77
C LEU A 142 15.84 -12.63 6.94
N ALA A 143 15.55 -13.07 8.18
CA ALA A 143 16.46 -12.94 9.29
C ALA A 143 17.67 -13.86 9.09
N HIS A 144 18.87 -13.36 9.40
CA HIS A 144 20.06 -14.17 9.50
C HIS A 144 20.06 -14.89 10.86
N VAL A 145 20.10 -16.20 10.85
CA VAL A 145 19.90 -17.04 12.03
C VAL A 145 20.86 -18.23 12.06
N LEU A 146 21.14 -18.69 13.25
CA LEU A 146 21.63 -20.05 13.49
C LEU A 146 20.43 -20.91 13.91
N VAL A 147 20.09 -21.91 13.10
CA VAL A 147 19.00 -22.86 13.36
C VAL A 147 19.56 -24.16 13.84
N VAL A 148 19.02 -24.69 14.94
CA VAL A 148 19.36 -25.99 15.47
C VAL A 148 18.12 -26.88 15.44
N ASP A 149 18.23 -28.02 14.74
CA ASP A 149 17.17 -29.04 14.70
C ASP A 149 17.47 -30.11 15.76
N SER A 150 16.60 -30.25 16.73
CA SER A 150 16.63 -31.22 17.82
C SER A 150 15.50 -32.26 17.65
N GLY A 151 15.55 -33.02 16.55
CA GLY A 151 14.60 -34.10 16.30
C GLY A 151 13.19 -33.56 15.94
N GLY A 152 13.09 -32.62 15.01
CA GLY A 152 11.83 -32.01 14.57
C GLY A 152 11.33 -30.89 15.48
N ARG A 153 12.21 -30.34 16.33
CA ARG A 153 11.99 -29.10 17.09
C ARG A 153 13.09 -28.12 16.77
N LEU A 154 12.73 -27.01 16.13
CA LEU A 154 13.66 -25.98 15.73
C LEU A 154 13.82 -24.92 16.83
N SER A 155 15.08 -24.59 17.13
CA SER A 155 15.45 -23.43 17.92
C SER A 155 16.28 -22.47 17.08
N TYR A 156 16.20 -21.19 17.40
CA TYR A 156 16.81 -20.12 16.62
C TYR A 156 17.64 -19.21 17.51
N GLU A 157 18.84 -18.90 17.04
CA GLU A 157 19.63 -17.78 17.54
C GLU A 157 19.66 -16.71 16.44
N LEU A 158 19.20 -15.48 16.76
CA LEU A 158 19.24 -14.35 15.83
C LEU A 158 20.66 -13.81 15.73
N LEU A 159 21.21 -13.81 14.53
CA LEU A 159 22.48 -13.16 14.17
C LEU A 159 22.26 -11.77 13.58
N ASP A 160 21.03 -11.35 13.49
CA ASP A 160 20.54 -10.12 12.90
C ASP A 160 19.51 -9.45 13.83
N SER A 161 19.16 -8.20 13.54
CA SER A 161 18.12 -7.46 14.27
C SER A 161 17.15 -6.80 13.32
N VAL A 162 15.87 -6.82 13.67
CA VAL A 162 14.82 -6.12 12.92
C VAL A 162 15.02 -4.59 12.94
N GLU A 163 15.75 -4.06 13.90
CA GLU A 163 16.05 -2.63 14.05
C GLU A 163 17.17 -2.15 13.13
N ARG A 164 18.02 -3.05 12.64
CA ARG A 164 19.11 -2.70 11.72
C ARG A 164 18.57 -2.20 10.39
N CYS A 165 19.23 -1.19 9.83
CA CYS A 165 18.95 -0.62 8.51
C CYS A 165 19.99 -1.07 7.46
N ASP A 166 21.17 -1.47 7.89
CA ASP A 166 22.32 -1.91 7.09
C ASP A 166 22.44 -3.43 6.99
N TYR A 167 21.32 -4.15 7.10
CA TYR A 167 21.31 -5.61 7.01
C TYR A 167 21.56 -6.11 5.59
N GLU A 168 22.20 -7.24 5.49
CA GLU A 168 22.44 -7.98 4.25
C GLU A 168 21.18 -8.76 3.84
N VAL A 169 20.89 -8.76 2.55
CA VAL A 169 19.88 -9.62 1.94
C VAL A 169 20.60 -10.84 1.39
N PRO A 170 20.09 -12.07 1.60
CA PRO A 170 20.71 -13.26 1.02
C PRO A 170 20.76 -13.16 -0.51
N PRO A 171 21.67 -13.90 -1.17
CA PRO A 171 21.76 -13.96 -2.63
C PRO A 171 20.53 -14.69 -3.19
N LEU A 172 19.45 -13.92 -3.44
CA LEU A 172 18.19 -14.42 -3.98
C LEU A 172 18.29 -14.61 -5.50
N ARG A 173 18.10 -15.82 -5.98
CA ARG A 173 17.96 -16.11 -7.43
C ARG A 173 16.56 -15.69 -7.89
N SER A 174 16.46 -14.92 -8.95
CA SER A 174 15.18 -14.45 -9.49
C SER A 174 14.94 -14.93 -10.91
N MET A 175 13.67 -15.25 -11.22
CA MET A 175 13.24 -15.65 -12.55
C MET A 175 11.92 -14.94 -12.86
N ARG A 176 11.79 -14.35 -14.06
CA ARG A 176 10.52 -13.83 -14.56
C ARG A 176 9.98 -14.76 -15.65
N VAL A 177 8.70 -15.11 -15.53
CA VAL A 177 8.02 -16.03 -16.46
C VAL A 177 7.04 -15.23 -17.31
N ASN A 178 7.20 -15.32 -18.64
CA ASN A 178 6.28 -14.79 -19.65
C ASN A 178 5.89 -15.91 -20.60
N VAL A 179 4.68 -15.81 -21.19
CA VAL A 179 4.15 -16.81 -22.13
C VAL A 179 3.63 -16.10 -23.38
N ASP A 180 4.00 -16.61 -24.55
CA ASP A 180 3.40 -16.30 -25.82
C ASP A 180 2.48 -17.45 -26.26
N ALA A 181 1.30 -17.14 -26.76
CA ALA A 181 0.30 -18.11 -27.19
C ALA A 181 -0.12 -17.91 -28.65
N GLU A 182 -0.56 -18.97 -29.29
CA GLU A 182 -1.18 -18.94 -30.62
C GLU A 182 -2.55 -18.27 -30.56
N LYS A 183 -2.56 -16.95 -30.63
CA LYS A 183 -3.79 -16.14 -30.48
C LYS A 183 -4.70 -16.29 -31.70
N LYS A 184 -5.93 -16.73 -31.48
CA LYS A 184 -7.02 -16.68 -32.45
C LYS A 184 -7.75 -15.34 -32.45
N GLU A 185 -7.73 -14.65 -31.31
CA GLU A 185 -8.32 -13.34 -31.07
C GLU A 185 -7.26 -12.39 -30.50
N PRO A 186 -7.51 -11.08 -30.43
CA PRO A 186 -6.54 -10.12 -29.86
C PRO A 186 -6.04 -10.48 -28.47
N VAL A 187 -6.81 -11.30 -27.74
CA VAL A 187 -6.57 -11.68 -26.35
C VAL A 187 -6.37 -13.17 -26.20
N VAL A 188 -5.38 -13.57 -25.40
CA VAL A 188 -5.12 -14.98 -25.11
C VAL A 188 -6.27 -15.59 -24.32
N ASN A 189 -6.86 -16.64 -24.87
CA ASN A 189 -7.88 -17.47 -24.24
C ASN A 189 -7.27 -18.75 -23.66
N PHE A 190 -7.98 -19.39 -22.72
CA PHE A 190 -7.55 -20.68 -22.14
C PHE A 190 -7.44 -21.80 -23.19
N SER A 191 -8.18 -21.68 -24.30
CA SER A 191 -8.12 -22.62 -25.44
C SER A 191 -6.91 -22.44 -26.35
N ASP A 192 -6.26 -21.28 -26.33
CA ASP A 192 -5.13 -20.99 -27.20
C ASP A 192 -3.92 -21.80 -26.74
N LYS A 193 -3.17 -22.37 -27.71
CA LYS A 193 -1.99 -23.17 -27.41
C LYS A 193 -0.82 -22.28 -27.00
N ILE A 194 0.04 -22.81 -26.16
CA ILE A 194 1.33 -22.18 -25.83
C ILE A 194 2.21 -22.28 -27.06
N LYS A 195 2.71 -21.14 -27.52
CA LYS A 195 3.69 -21.06 -28.63
C LYS A 195 5.11 -21.07 -28.08
N SER A 196 5.37 -20.30 -27.04
CA SER A 196 6.67 -20.25 -26.37
C SER A 196 6.55 -19.74 -24.94
N ILE A 197 7.55 -20.06 -24.13
CA ILE A 197 7.71 -19.52 -22.77
C ILE A 197 9.09 -18.87 -22.70
N SER A 198 9.14 -17.62 -22.22
CA SER A 198 10.41 -16.95 -21.94
C SER A 198 10.65 -16.82 -20.43
N LEU A 199 11.85 -17.21 -20.02
CA LEU A 199 12.32 -17.16 -18.65
C LEU A 199 13.47 -16.16 -18.57
N GLU A 200 13.22 -14.97 -17.98
CA GLU A 200 14.25 -13.96 -17.79
C GLU A 200 14.93 -14.21 -16.43
N LEU A 201 16.20 -14.53 -16.44
CA LEU A 201 17.11 -14.64 -15.32
C LEU A 201 17.88 -13.32 -15.13
N GLU A 202 18.80 -13.27 -14.19
CA GLU A 202 19.58 -12.05 -13.91
C GLU A 202 20.48 -11.67 -15.10
N ASN A 203 21.10 -12.65 -15.78
CA ASN A 203 22.10 -12.43 -16.83
C ASN A 203 21.70 -12.99 -18.20
N GLU A 204 20.61 -13.73 -18.31
CA GLU A 204 20.20 -14.39 -19.54
C GLU A 204 18.67 -14.53 -19.66
N THR A 205 18.23 -14.81 -20.88
CA THR A 205 16.82 -15.14 -21.17
C THR A 205 16.78 -16.49 -21.90
N ILE A 206 16.10 -17.45 -21.28
CA ILE A 206 15.86 -18.78 -21.87
C ILE A 206 14.51 -18.74 -22.59
N ILE A 207 14.47 -19.13 -23.84
CA ILE A 207 13.24 -19.25 -24.64
C ILE A 207 12.97 -20.73 -24.91
N ILE A 208 11.82 -21.22 -24.43
CA ILE A 208 11.33 -22.57 -24.60
C ILE A 208 10.26 -22.56 -25.68
N SER A 209 10.56 -23.11 -26.85
CA SER A 209 9.68 -23.12 -28.04
C SER A 209 9.77 -24.40 -28.89
N GLU A 210 10.63 -25.35 -28.52
CA GLU A 210 10.83 -26.56 -29.24
C GLU A 210 9.87 -27.67 -28.80
N GLY A 211 9.46 -28.52 -29.75
CA GLY A 211 8.55 -29.64 -29.53
C GLY A 211 7.07 -29.27 -29.58
N ASP A 212 6.21 -30.16 -29.07
CA ASP A 212 4.80 -29.90 -28.91
C ASP A 212 4.51 -29.13 -27.61
N GLU A 213 3.25 -28.71 -27.40
CA GLU A 213 2.87 -27.93 -26.22
C GLU A 213 3.16 -28.67 -24.90
N LYS A 214 3.06 -29.99 -24.92
CA LYS A 214 3.40 -30.85 -23.78
C LYS A 214 4.90 -30.78 -23.46
N ASP A 215 5.75 -30.81 -24.50
CA ASP A 215 7.19 -30.72 -24.35
C ASP A 215 7.58 -29.35 -23.78
N ILE A 216 7.00 -28.26 -24.28
CA ILE A 216 7.21 -26.90 -23.78
C ILE A 216 6.86 -26.81 -22.30
N ILE A 217 5.74 -27.40 -21.86
CA ILE A 217 5.30 -27.39 -20.44
C ILE A 217 6.28 -28.20 -19.56
N LEU A 218 6.73 -29.36 -20.03
CA LEU A 218 7.64 -30.21 -19.27
C LEU A 218 9.05 -29.59 -19.20
N GLU A 219 9.52 -28.96 -20.29
CA GLU A 219 10.79 -28.25 -20.30
C GLU A 219 10.76 -27.02 -19.37
N LEU A 220 9.62 -26.29 -19.27
CA LEU A 220 9.43 -25.25 -18.24
C LEU A 220 9.66 -25.79 -16.84
N VAL A 221 9.05 -26.95 -16.51
CA VAL A 221 9.19 -27.56 -15.17
C VAL A 221 10.64 -27.95 -14.92
N LYS A 222 11.31 -28.55 -15.90
CA LYS A 222 12.71 -28.96 -15.83
C LYS A 222 13.62 -27.76 -15.60
N THR A 223 13.49 -26.70 -16.42
CA THR A 223 14.30 -25.47 -16.33
C THR A 223 14.09 -24.77 -14.98
N VAL A 224 12.84 -24.65 -14.49
CA VAL A 224 12.58 -24.09 -13.15
C VAL A 224 13.20 -24.91 -12.03
N LYS A 225 13.35 -26.22 -12.22
CA LYS A 225 14.02 -27.09 -11.25
C LYS A 225 15.55 -26.97 -11.32
N GLU A 226 16.12 -26.85 -12.51
CA GLU A 226 17.57 -26.69 -12.73
C GLU A 226 18.08 -25.34 -12.26
N GLU A 227 17.40 -24.23 -12.63
CA GLU A 227 17.76 -22.87 -12.24
C GLU A 227 17.46 -22.57 -10.77
N ASP A 228 16.54 -23.32 -10.18
CA ASP A 228 16.14 -23.25 -8.77
C ASP A 228 15.93 -21.82 -8.22
N PRO A 229 15.06 -20.98 -8.83
CA PRO A 229 14.85 -19.62 -8.39
C PRO A 229 14.20 -19.54 -7.00
N ASP A 230 14.62 -18.55 -6.19
CA ASP A 230 13.98 -18.21 -4.91
C ASP A 230 12.75 -17.34 -5.13
N LEU A 231 12.84 -16.40 -6.09
CA LEU A 231 11.80 -15.46 -6.47
C LEU A 231 11.31 -15.73 -7.89
N VAL A 232 10.01 -15.94 -8.04
CA VAL A 232 9.37 -16.09 -9.35
C VAL A 232 8.44 -14.91 -9.59
N PHE A 233 8.77 -14.08 -10.59
CA PHE A 233 7.99 -12.93 -10.99
C PHE A 233 7.07 -13.25 -12.15
N THR A 234 5.84 -12.74 -12.12
CA THR A 234 4.89 -12.86 -13.23
C THR A 234 4.09 -11.58 -13.41
N ARG A 235 3.48 -11.40 -14.58
CA ARG A 235 2.43 -10.42 -14.82
C ARG A 235 1.09 -11.16 -14.96
N GLY A 236 0.20 -10.99 -14.00
CA GLY A 236 -1.09 -11.69 -13.96
C GLY A 236 -0.99 -13.18 -13.59
N GLY A 237 0.09 -13.59 -12.89
CA GLY A 237 0.30 -14.98 -12.47
C GLY A 237 -0.80 -15.52 -11.58
N ASP A 238 -1.32 -14.70 -10.69
CA ASP A 238 -2.38 -15.08 -9.78
C ASP A 238 -3.76 -15.18 -10.47
N SER A 239 -4.03 -14.30 -11.42
CA SER A 239 -5.35 -14.17 -12.06
C SER A 239 -5.48 -14.96 -13.37
N PHE A 240 -4.41 -15.04 -14.16
CA PHE A 240 -4.44 -15.61 -15.51
C PHE A 240 -3.31 -16.61 -15.77
N LEU A 241 -2.02 -16.20 -15.69
CA LEU A 241 -0.90 -16.96 -16.23
C LEU A 241 -0.77 -18.38 -15.63
N PHE A 242 -0.72 -18.51 -14.30
CA PHE A 242 -0.63 -19.84 -13.68
C PHE A 242 -1.90 -20.68 -13.84
N PRO A 243 -3.13 -20.13 -13.71
CA PRO A 243 -4.33 -20.84 -14.12
C PRO A 243 -4.33 -21.31 -15.56
N TYR A 244 -3.86 -20.49 -16.48
CA TYR A 244 -3.75 -20.83 -17.91
C TYR A 244 -2.76 -21.96 -18.13
N LEU A 245 -1.53 -21.86 -17.64
CA LEU A 245 -0.51 -22.91 -17.74
C LEU A 245 -1.00 -24.22 -17.12
N ALA A 246 -1.62 -24.19 -15.95
CA ALA A 246 -2.17 -25.38 -15.30
C ALA A 246 -3.34 -25.99 -16.10
N TYR A 247 -4.18 -25.17 -16.73
CA TYR A 247 -5.22 -25.64 -17.63
C TYR A 247 -4.63 -26.29 -18.90
N ARG A 248 -3.60 -25.67 -19.51
CA ARG A 248 -2.90 -26.26 -20.66
C ARG A 248 -2.21 -27.56 -20.29
N ALA A 249 -1.59 -27.63 -19.11
CA ALA A 249 -1.01 -28.88 -18.58
C ALA A 249 -2.09 -29.97 -18.37
N PHE A 250 -3.28 -29.61 -17.93
CA PHE A 250 -4.42 -30.53 -17.82
C PHE A 250 -4.85 -31.05 -19.19
N VAL A 251 -5.03 -30.18 -20.18
CA VAL A 251 -5.42 -30.54 -21.54
C VAL A 251 -4.41 -31.49 -22.20
N ASN A 252 -3.12 -31.29 -21.92
CA ASN A 252 -2.03 -32.12 -22.43
C ASN A 252 -1.72 -33.37 -21.57
N GLY A 253 -2.51 -33.63 -20.52
CA GLY A 253 -2.37 -34.82 -19.67
C GLY A 253 -1.14 -34.84 -18.77
N VAL A 254 -0.55 -33.67 -18.46
CA VAL A 254 0.67 -33.53 -17.64
C VAL A 254 0.50 -32.64 -16.41
N LEU A 255 -0.75 -32.43 -15.95
CA LEU A 255 -1.02 -31.60 -14.79
C LEU A 255 -0.36 -32.09 -13.50
N ASP A 256 -0.30 -33.40 -13.30
CA ASP A 256 0.40 -34.04 -12.18
C ASP A 256 1.90 -33.78 -12.16
N LYS A 257 2.51 -33.53 -13.31
CA LYS A 257 3.93 -33.19 -13.51
C LYS A 257 4.18 -31.68 -13.51
N PHE A 258 3.13 -30.86 -13.55
CA PHE A 258 3.26 -29.40 -13.60
C PHE A 258 3.57 -28.82 -12.20
N ILE A 259 4.82 -29.02 -11.76
CA ILE A 259 5.32 -28.67 -10.44
C ILE A 259 6.38 -27.57 -10.58
N LEU A 260 6.02 -26.34 -10.17
CA LEU A 260 6.93 -25.20 -10.12
C LEU A 260 7.43 -24.88 -8.71
N SER A 261 6.95 -25.61 -7.72
CA SER A 261 7.38 -25.54 -6.31
C SER A 261 8.68 -26.31 -6.10
N ARG A 262 9.38 -26.05 -4.97
CA ARG A 262 10.44 -26.95 -4.47
C ARG A 262 9.86 -28.22 -3.86
N GLU A 263 8.60 -28.14 -3.42
CA GLU A 263 7.86 -29.33 -2.96
C GLU A 263 7.10 -29.97 -4.10
N ASP A 264 6.88 -31.26 -3.99
CA ASP A 264 6.16 -32.07 -4.99
C ASP A 264 4.63 -31.82 -4.93
N VAL A 265 4.26 -30.56 -5.22
CA VAL A 265 2.87 -30.09 -5.20
C VAL A 265 2.52 -29.45 -6.53
N PRO A 266 1.72 -30.13 -7.39
CA PRO A 266 1.29 -29.59 -8.66
C PRO A 266 0.45 -28.31 -8.50
N LEU A 267 0.59 -27.39 -9.46
CA LEU A 267 -0.28 -26.23 -9.54
C LEU A 267 -1.69 -26.64 -9.92
N LYS A 268 -2.69 -26.11 -9.15
CA LYS A 268 -4.11 -26.47 -9.36
C LYS A 268 -4.69 -25.73 -10.56
N ALA A 269 -5.28 -26.43 -11.50
CA ALA A 269 -6.01 -25.87 -12.64
C ALA A 269 -7.35 -25.20 -12.25
N LYS A 270 -7.79 -25.36 -10.99
CA LYS A 270 -9.08 -24.82 -10.55
C LYS A 270 -9.08 -23.28 -10.59
N LYS A 271 -10.01 -22.72 -11.38
CA LYS A 271 -10.32 -21.30 -11.36
C LYS A 271 -10.84 -20.92 -9.98
N SER A 272 -10.15 -20.02 -9.27
CA SER A 272 -10.62 -19.46 -8.01
C SER A 272 -10.94 -17.99 -8.22
N ARG A 273 -12.09 -17.55 -7.69
CA ARG A 273 -12.50 -16.14 -7.77
C ARG A 273 -11.66 -15.29 -6.79
N GLY A 274 -11.23 -14.12 -7.23
CA GLY A 274 -10.65 -13.12 -6.36
C GLY A 274 -11.69 -12.49 -5.43
N ARG A 275 -11.29 -11.48 -4.70
CA ARG A 275 -12.15 -10.77 -3.76
C ARG A 275 -12.11 -9.27 -4.00
N SER A 276 -13.27 -8.66 -4.22
CA SER A 276 -13.44 -7.21 -4.18
C SER A 276 -13.74 -6.75 -2.76
N PHE A 277 -13.17 -5.62 -2.34
CA PHE A 277 -13.40 -5.03 -1.03
C PHE A 277 -13.33 -3.51 -1.11
N PHE A 278 -14.08 -2.84 -0.23
CA PHE A 278 -14.11 -1.40 -0.12
C PHE A 278 -13.08 -0.91 0.90
N SER A 279 -12.29 0.10 0.54
CA SER A 279 -11.32 0.74 1.43
C SER A 279 -11.08 2.19 0.99
N TYR A 280 -11.05 3.11 1.95
CA TYR A 280 -10.81 4.55 1.71
C TYR A 280 -11.65 5.14 0.56
N GLY A 281 -12.96 4.88 0.56
CA GLY A 281 -13.87 5.39 -0.46
C GLY A 281 -13.77 4.72 -1.84
N ARG A 282 -12.96 3.67 -1.99
CA ARG A 282 -12.70 3.00 -3.27
C ARG A 282 -12.88 1.49 -3.18
N VAL A 283 -13.29 0.88 -4.28
CA VAL A 283 -13.32 -0.57 -4.44
C VAL A 283 -11.98 -1.05 -4.97
N TYR A 284 -11.46 -2.12 -4.37
CA TYR A 284 -10.24 -2.80 -4.78
C TYR A 284 -10.54 -4.26 -5.11
N TYR A 285 -9.93 -4.78 -6.16
CA TYR A 285 -9.93 -6.19 -6.47
C TYR A 285 -8.61 -6.82 -6.09
N LYS A 286 -8.65 -8.02 -5.54
CA LYS A 286 -7.48 -8.82 -5.20
C LYS A 286 -7.64 -10.21 -5.81
N ALA A 287 -6.73 -10.58 -6.67
CA ALA A 287 -6.67 -11.93 -7.23
C ALA A 287 -6.32 -12.97 -6.15
N PRO A 288 -6.74 -14.23 -6.32
CA PRO A 288 -6.40 -15.30 -5.39
C PRO A 288 -4.91 -15.63 -5.46
N LEU A 289 -4.29 -15.88 -4.31
CA LEU A 289 -2.88 -16.27 -4.23
C LEU A 289 -2.63 -17.62 -4.93
N ARG A 290 -1.67 -17.65 -5.84
CA ARG A 290 -1.06 -18.86 -6.39
C ARG A 290 0.30 -19.08 -5.74
N ARG A 291 0.33 -19.99 -4.77
CA ARG A 291 1.53 -20.24 -3.98
C ARG A 291 2.44 -21.25 -4.65
N LEU A 292 3.75 -20.98 -4.60
CA LEU A 292 4.82 -21.93 -4.84
C LEU A 292 5.47 -22.27 -3.49
N TYR A 293 5.47 -23.54 -3.11
CA TYR A 293 6.04 -23.97 -1.82
C TYR A 293 7.56 -24.03 -1.89
N GLY A 294 8.23 -23.34 -0.98
CA GLY A 294 9.69 -23.20 -0.96
C GLY A 294 10.24 -22.17 -1.95
N ARG A 295 9.40 -21.53 -2.77
CA ARG A 295 9.71 -20.39 -3.63
C ARG A 295 8.73 -19.27 -3.38
N ILE A 296 9.16 -18.05 -3.61
CA ILE A 296 8.31 -16.85 -3.41
C ILE A 296 7.79 -16.38 -4.77
N HIS A 297 6.52 -16.58 -5.04
CA HIS A 297 5.87 -16.02 -6.22
C HIS A 297 5.40 -14.58 -5.96
N ILE A 298 5.77 -13.66 -6.85
CA ILE A 298 5.37 -12.24 -6.85
C ILE A 298 4.67 -11.94 -8.16
N ASP A 299 3.34 -11.75 -8.11
CA ASP A 299 2.58 -11.25 -9.26
C ASP A 299 2.60 -9.72 -9.27
N ILE A 300 3.31 -9.13 -10.24
CA ILE A 300 3.51 -7.68 -10.36
C ILE A 300 2.17 -6.93 -10.49
N ASN A 301 1.15 -7.55 -11.09
CA ASN A 301 -0.18 -6.96 -11.22
C ASN A 301 -1.05 -7.10 -9.96
N ASN A 302 -0.63 -7.90 -8.97
CA ASN A 302 -1.37 -8.18 -7.74
C ASN A 302 -0.59 -7.75 -6.47
N THR A 303 0.30 -6.79 -6.59
CA THR A 303 1.12 -6.29 -5.48
C THR A 303 1.19 -4.77 -5.49
N PHE A 304 0.87 -4.14 -4.34
CA PHE A 304 1.00 -2.70 -4.18
C PHE A 304 2.42 -2.32 -3.72
N ILE A 305 2.94 -3.01 -2.70
CA ILE A 305 4.21 -2.64 -2.07
C ILE A 305 5.38 -2.80 -3.04
N TYR A 306 5.44 -3.90 -3.78
CA TYR A 306 6.48 -4.11 -4.78
C TYR A 306 6.42 -3.06 -5.90
N SER A 307 5.21 -2.77 -6.40
CA SER A 307 5.03 -1.76 -7.47
C SER A 307 5.40 -0.34 -7.02
N ALA A 308 5.15 -0.02 -5.74
CA ALA A 308 5.41 1.33 -5.19
C ALA A 308 6.85 1.50 -4.66
N CYS A 309 7.49 0.43 -4.18
CA CYS A 309 8.73 0.52 -3.41
C CYS A 309 9.77 -0.55 -3.79
N GLY A 310 9.57 -1.29 -4.88
CA GLY A 310 10.50 -2.32 -5.33
C GLY A 310 10.67 -3.50 -4.36
N LEU A 311 11.60 -4.40 -4.70
CA LEU A 311 11.89 -5.59 -3.91
C LEU A 311 12.45 -5.24 -2.52
N GLN A 312 13.33 -4.25 -2.42
CA GLN A 312 13.95 -3.85 -1.16
C GLN A 312 12.91 -3.29 -0.18
N GLY A 313 11.93 -2.53 -0.68
CA GLY A 313 10.81 -2.06 0.14
C GLY A 313 9.90 -3.21 0.60
N LEU A 314 9.63 -4.19 -0.26
CA LEU A 314 8.85 -5.38 0.10
C LEU A 314 9.57 -6.23 1.16
N ILE A 315 10.89 -6.42 1.04
CA ILE A 315 11.73 -7.11 2.02
C ILE A 315 11.69 -6.38 3.36
N GLU A 316 11.87 -5.05 3.37
CA GLU A 316 11.83 -4.24 4.58
C GLU A 316 10.50 -4.40 5.35
N VAL A 317 9.38 -4.34 4.62
CA VAL A 317 8.04 -4.56 5.20
C VAL A 317 7.89 -5.97 5.77
N SER A 318 8.32 -6.98 5.02
CA SER A 318 8.25 -8.39 5.42
C SER A 318 9.02 -8.63 6.72
N ARG A 319 10.24 -8.13 6.82
CA ARG A 319 11.10 -8.23 8.00
C ARG A 319 10.49 -7.49 9.19
N THR A 320 10.23 -6.20 9.02
CA THR A 320 9.78 -5.31 10.11
C THR A 320 8.43 -5.74 10.67
N CYS A 321 7.49 -6.15 9.81
CA CYS A 321 6.12 -6.52 10.21
C CYS A 321 5.94 -8.03 10.45
N ARG A 322 6.99 -8.83 10.32
CA ARG A 322 7.00 -10.29 10.52
C ARG A 322 5.94 -11.01 9.68
N VAL A 323 5.81 -10.60 8.42
CA VAL A 323 4.87 -11.18 7.46
C VAL A 323 5.65 -11.93 6.39
N PRO A 324 5.41 -13.23 6.14
CA PRO A 324 6.07 -13.97 5.07
C PRO A 324 6.02 -13.22 3.73
N LEU A 325 7.12 -13.21 2.97
CA LEU A 325 7.35 -12.33 1.82
C LEU A 325 6.24 -12.49 0.74
N HIS A 326 5.84 -13.73 0.42
CA HIS A 326 4.76 -14.01 -0.53
C HIS A 326 3.41 -13.42 -0.09
N ARG A 327 3.18 -13.32 1.22
CA ARG A 327 1.98 -12.73 1.81
C ARG A 327 2.08 -11.21 1.87
N ALA A 328 3.25 -10.67 2.25
CA ALA A 328 3.53 -9.23 2.25
C ALA A 328 3.34 -8.62 0.85
N ALA A 329 3.77 -9.32 -0.20
CA ALA A 329 3.58 -8.92 -1.59
C ALA A 329 2.10 -8.65 -1.92
N ARG A 330 1.17 -9.39 -1.31
CA ARG A 330 -0.27 -9.30 -1.59
C ARG A 330 -1.08 -8.65 -0.47
N ALA A 331 -0.45 -8.25 0.61
CA ALA A 331 -1.14 -7.64 1.73
C ALA A 331 -1.55 -6.19 1.43
N SER A 332 -2.68 -5.76 1.95
CA SER A 332 -2.98 -4.33 2.03
C SER A 332 -2.10 -3.68 3.11
N ILE A 333 -1.81 -2.39 2.97
CA ILE A 333 -1.01 -1.66 3.95
C ILE A 333 -1.63 -1.73 5.35
N GLY A 334 -2.97 -1.64 5.45
CA GLY A 334 -3.68 -1.81 6.74
C GLY A 334 -3.47 -3.20 7.36
N SER A 335 -3.40 -4.28 6.54
CA SER A 335 -3.08 -5.63 7.05
C SER A 335 -1.65 -5.74 7.55
N ILE A 336 -0.72 -5.04 6.91
CA ILE A 336 0.69 -4.96 7.33
C ILE A 336 0.79 -4.22 8.66
N MET A 337 0.14 -3.04 8.78
CA MET A 337 0.08 -2.28 10.04
C MET A 337 -0.53 -3.11 11.17
N SER A 338 -1.64 -3.82 10.89
CA SER A 338 -2.22 -4.75 11.86
C SER A 338 -1.23 -5.80 12.33
N SER A 339 -0.49 -6.42 11.41
CA SER A 339 0.48 -7.48 11.76
C SER A 339 1.52 -7.01 12.76
N LEU A 340 2.00 -5.77 12.62
CA LEU A 340 2.95 -5.21 13.57
C LEU A 340 2.31 -4.90 14.94
N GLN A 341 1.06 -4.43 14.97
CA GLN A 341 0.30 -4.25 16.22
C GLN A 341 0.05 -5.59 16.92
N LEU A 342 -0.29 -6.65 16.15
CA LEU A 342 -0.45 -8.00 16.70
C LEU A 342 0.83 -8.51 17.34
N TYR A 343 1.99 -8.28 16.69
CA TYR A 343 3.29 -8.66 17.26
C TYR A 343 3.62 -7.85 18.51
N THR A 344 3.32 -6.55 18.52
CA THR A 344 3.53 -5.69 19.70
C THR A 344 2.70 -6.20 20.90
N ALA A 345 1.43 -6.52 20.67
CA ALA A 345 0.56 -7.10 21.69
C ALA A 345 1.06 -8.48 22.15
N TRP A 346 1.48 -9.35 21.23
CA TRP A 346 2.06 -10.66 21.53
C TRP A 346 3.31 -10.55 22.42
N LYS A 347 4.22 -9.64 22.09
CA LYS A 347 5.44 -9.37 22.85
C LYS A 347 5.16 -8.88 24.28
N ASP A 348 4.08 -8.10 24.44
CA ASP A 348 3.66 -7.56 25.75
C ASP A 348 2.76 -8.53 26.54
N ASP A 349 2.65 -9.80 26.12
CA ASP A 349 1.79 -10.83 26.72
C ASP A 349 0.29 -10.47 26.73
N ILE A 350 -0.13 -9.63 25.78
CA ILE A 350 -1.53 -9.22 25.60
C ILE A 350 -2.19 -10.16 24.60
N LEU A 351 -3.31 -10.77 24.99
CA LEU A 351 -4.09 -11.63 24.11
C LEU A 351 -4.77 -10.82 23.00
N ILE A 352 -4.70 -11.34 21.79
CA ILE A 352 -5.23 -10.68 20.59
C ILE A 352 -6.71 -11.06 20.41
N PRO A 353 -7.67 -10.13 20.55
CA PRO A 353 -9.09 -10.43 20.38
C PRO A 353 -9.38 -11.00 18.98
N TRP A 354 -10.18 -12.05 18.87
CA TRP A 354 -10.58 -12.58 17.55
C TRP A 354 -11.35 -11.57 16.72
N LYS A 355 -12.19 -10.76 17.38
CA LYS A 355 -12.93 -9.64 16.78
C LYS A 355 -12.92 -8.47 17.73
N LYS A 356 -12.99 -7.25 17.20
CA LYS A 356 -13.26 -6.08 18.04
C LYS A 356 -14.65 -6.26 18.66
N ARG A 357 -14.74 -6.19 19.99
CA ARG A 357 -15.99 -6.35 20.75
C ARG A 357 -16.42 -5.04 21.44
N GLU A 358 -15.44 -4.21 21.80
CA GLU A 358 -15.72 -2.96 22.47
C GLU A 358 -16.51 -2.04 21.54
N PRO A 359 -17.73 -1.64 21.91
CA PRO A 359 -18.48 -0.64 21.17
C PRO A 359 -17.77 0.70 21.25
N GLU A 360 -17.94 1.52 20.24
CA GLU A 360 -17.49 2.91 20.30
C GLU A 360 -18.37 3.67 21.32
N SER A 361 -17.78 4.68 21.98
CA SER A 361 -18.52 5.55 22.90
C SER A 361 -19.66 6.25 22.16
N PHE A 362 -20.86 6.17 22.70
CA PHE A 362 -22.02 6.87 22.13
C PHE A 362 -21.77 8.38 22.10
N LYS A 363 -22.09 9.00 20.99
CA LYS A 363 -22.08 10.46 20.81
C LYS A 363 -23.34 10.89 20.07
N THR A 364 -23.91 11.97 20.53
CA THR A 364 -24.99 12.66 19.80
C THR A 364 -24.42 13.25 18.50
N GLY A 365 -25.31 13.61 17.56
CA GLY A 365 -24.87 14.25 16.29
C GLY A 365 -24.11 15.56 16.55
N LEU A 366 -24.51 16.35 17.54
CA LEU A 366 -23.84 17.61 17.93
C LEU A 366 -22.46 17.33 18.52
N GLU A 367 -22.34 16.36 19.44
CA GLU A 367 -21.05 15.96 20.00
C GLU A 367 -20.11 15.46 18.93
N LEU A 368 -20.61 14.71 17.94
CA LEU A 368 -19.80 14.22 16.84
C LEU A 368 -19.32 15.37 15.94
N LEU A 369 -20.17 16.34 15.61
CA LEU A 369 -19.81 17.53 14.84
C LEU A 369 -18.73 18.38 15.53
N VAL A 370 -18.76 18.46 16.87
CA VAL A 370 -17.74 19.16 17.64
C VAL A 370 -16.45 18.36 17.72
N ALA A 371 -16.54 17.04 17.90
CA ALA A 371 -15.38 16.17 18.13
C ALA A 371 -14.64 15.80 16.84
N ASP A 372 -15.35 15.37 15.79
CA ASP A 372 -14.76 14.85 14.56
C ASP A 372 -14.75 15.90 13.43
N ARG A 373 -13.93 16.92 13.61
CA ARG A 373 -13.74 18.01 12.63
C ARG A 373 -12.70 17.70 11.54
N GLY A 374 -12.00 16.56 11.64
CA GLY A 374 -10.89 16.24 10.75
C GLY A 374 -9.67 17.15 10.94
N GLY A 375 -8.87 17.34 9.90
CA GLY A 375 -7.75 18.28 9.87
C GLY A 375 -8.19 19.71 9.62
N PHE A 376 -7.33 20.69 9.96
CA PHE A 376 -7.58 22.10 9.65
C PHE A 376 -6.97 22.48 8.31
N ILE A 377 -7.61 23.40 7.60
CA ILE A 377 -7.16 23.91 6.30
C ILE A 377 -7.33 25.43 6.30
N PHE A 378 -6.25 26.15 5.99
CA PHE A 378 -6.31 27.55 5.59
C PHE A 378 -6.59 27.64 4.10
N GLU A 379 -7.61 28.38 3.70
CA GLU A 379 -7.90 28.58 2.28
C GLU A 379 -6.70 29.21 1.55
N PRO A 380 -6.33 28.71 0.37
CA PRO A 380 -5.23 29.29 -0.38
C PRO A 380 -5.61 30.67 -0.93
N LYS A 381 -4.68 31.61 -0.93
CA LYS A 381 -4.84 32.87 -1.63
C LYS A 381 -4.65 32.65 -3.11
N LEU A 382 -5.70 32.96 -3.90
CA LEU A 382 -5.70 32.74 -5.34
C LEU A 382 -4.61 33.52 -6.08
N GLY A 383 -4.17 32.99 -7.20
CA GLY A 383 -3.28 33.65 -8.14
C GLY A 383 -1.81 33.33 -7.97
N PHE A 384 -0.98 34.20 -8.52
CA PHE A 384 0.47 34.05 -8.59
C PHE A 384 1.17 34.66 -7.35
N HIS A 385 2.10 33.89 -6.76
CA HIS A 385 2.85 34.32 -5.58
C HIS A 385 4.36 34.04 -5.76
N THR A 386 5.19 34.95 -5.26
CA THR A 386 6.64 34.79 -5.07
C THR A 386 6.99 34.81 -3.58
N ASP A 387 8.25 34.52 -3.26
CA ASP A 387 8.77 34.51 -1.89
C ASP A 387 8.01 33.58 -0.94
N VAL A 388 7.45 32.50 -1.47
CA VAL A 388 6.71 31.50 -0.70
C VAL A 388 7.63 30.34 -0.34
N VAL A 389 7.63 29.98 0.94
CA VAL A 389 8.30 28.79 1.45
C VAL A 389 7.27 27.77 1.88
N GLU A 390 7.43 26.54 1.42
CA GLU A 390 6.62 25.41 1.91
C GLU A 390 7.37 24.71 3.04
N VAL A 391 6.69 24.56 4.17
CA VAL A 391 7.16 23.80 5.33
C VAL A 391 6.19 22.67 5.63
N ASP A 392 6.73 21.52 6.04
CA ASP A 392 5.96 20.27 6.22
C ASP A 392 6.39 19.54 7.49
N PHE A 393 5.41 19.06 8.25
CA PHE A 393 5.66 18.25 9.43
C PHE A 393 6.05 16.81 9.07
N THR A 394 7.19 16.36 9.53
CA THR A 394 7.65 14.99 9.26
C THR A 394 6.75 13.95 9.93
N SER A 395 5.94 13.26 9.11
CA SER A 395 5.04 12.19 9.59
C SER A 395 4.16 12.64 10.77
N MET A 396 3.51 13.78 10.65
CA MET A 396 2.80 14.48 11.73
C MET A 396 1.91 13.54 12.56
N PHE A 397 0.96 12.86 11.95
CA PHE A 397 0.03 11.99 12.68
C PHE A 397 0.73 10.84 13.42
N PRO A 398 1.66 10.07 12.81
CA PRO A 398 2.45 9.09 13.53
C PRO A 398 3.27 9.68 14.70
N MET A 399 3.87 10.85 14.49
CA MET A 399 4.64 11.53 15.53
C MET A 399 3.76 11.99 16.69
N LEU A 400 2.58 12.55 16.41
CA LEU A 400 1.60 12.91 17.45
C LEU A 400 1.11 11.69 18.22
N MET A 401 0.81 10.57 17.54
CA MET A 401 0.43 9.34 18.21
C MET A 401 1.54 8.82 19.14
N LEU A 402 2.81 8.91 18.69
CA LEU A 402 3.95 8.49 19.49
C LEU A 402 4.21 9.43 20.68
N THR A 403 4.31 10.75 20.44
CA THR A 403 4.73 11.76 21.43
C THR A 403 3.64 12.07 22.44
N ARG A 404 2.36 11.99 22.04
CA ARG A 404 1.18 12.21 22.89
C ARG A 404 0.59 10.94 23.45
N ASN A 405 1.22 9.79 23.21
CA ASN A 405 0.77 8.49 23.70
C ASN A 405 -0.67 8.13 23.30
N ILE A 406 -1.05 8.38 22.02
CA ILE A 406 -2.42 8.17 21.55
C ILE A 406 -2.61 6.72 21.07
N SER A 407 -3.48 5.98 21.75
CA SER A 407 -3.89 4.61 21.46
C SER A 407 -5.32 4.38 21.96
N ALA A 408 -5.95 3.30 21.54
CA ALA A 408 -7.32 2.99 21.96
C ALA A 408 -7.47 2.91 23.47
N GLU A 409 -6.49 2.33 24.16
CA GLU A 409 -6.48 2.12 25.62
C GLU A 409 -5.90 3.28 26.43
N THR A 410 -5.32 4.28 25.77
CA THR A 410 -4.72 5.43 26.45
C THR A 410 -5.59 6.67 26.42
N VAL A 411 -6.45 6.84 25.39
CA VAL A 411 -7.42 7.93 25.30
C VAL A 411 -8.67 7.60 26.10
N LEU A 412 -9.10 8.51 26.98
CA LEU A 412 -10.21 8.31 27.93
C LEU A 412 -9.98 7.07 28.80
N CYS A 413 -8.73 6.88 29.28
CA CYS A 413 -8.40 5.78 30.17
C CYS A 413 -8.97 5.98 31.57
N LYS A 414 -9.49 4.92 32.17
CA LYS A 414 -10.04 4.93 33.51
C LYS A 414 -8.99 5.14 34.62
N CYS A 415 -7.74 4.81 34.35
CA CYS A 415 -6.66 4.81 35.34
C CYS A 415 -6.03 6.19 35.57
N CYS A 416 -6.29 7.19 34.72
CA CYS A 416 -5.74 8.55 34.81
C CYS A 416 -6.82 9.62 34.52
N PRO A 417 -7.95 9.66 35.26
CA PRO A 417 -9.04 10.64 35.00
C PRO A 417 -8.55 12.09 35.14
N ASN A 418 -7.56 12.32 36.02
CA ASN A 418 -6.97 13.63 36.28
C ASN A 418 -5.61 13.83 35.59
N SER A 419 -5.37 13.17 34.44
CA SER A 419 -4.17 13.36 33.66
C SER A 419 -3.94 14.82 33.31
N ARG A 420 -2.66 15.25 33.29
CA ARG A 420 -2.26 16.60 32.87
C ARG A 420 -2.27 16.71 31.34
N ILE A 421 -2.17 15.58 30.64
CA ILE A 421 -2.20 15.52 29.17
C ILE A 421 -3.66 15.44 28.73
N ARG A 422 -4.15 16.51 28.14
CA ARG A 422 -5.52 16.64 27.61
C ARG A 422 -5.51 16.83 26.12
N VAL A 423 -6.52 16.24 25.46
CA VAL A 423 -6.76 16.47 24.03
C VAL A 423 -7.30 17.89 23.84
N PRO A 424 -6.66 18.73 23.00
CA PRO A 424 -7.15 20.08 22.72
C PRO A 424 -8.61 20.08 22.28
N GLU A 425 -9.35 21.13 22.62
CA GLU A 425 -10.78 21.34 22.29
C GLU A 425 -11.78 20.37 22.97
N LEU A 426 -11.34 19.15 23.33
CA LEU A 426 -12.22 18.06 23.76
C LEU A 426 -12.05 17.65 25.23
N ASP A 427 -10.97 18.07 25.84
CA ASP A 427 -10.60 17.76 27.24
C ASP A 427 -10.53 16.23 27.55
N TYR A 428 -10.34 15.36 26.53
CA TYR A 428 -10.16 13.94 26.78
C TYR A 428 -8.80 13.70 27.47
N ASN A 429 -8.81 12.90 28.54
CA ASN A 429 -7.57 12.53 29.23
C ASN A 429 -6.75 11.50 28.43
N ILE A 430 -5.44 11.61 28.53
CA ILE A 430 -4.48 10.66 27.97
C ILE A 430 -3.73 9.97 29.11
N CYS A 431 -3.49 8.66 28.99
CA CYS A 431 -2.83 7.86 30.00
C CYS A 431 -1.35 8.26 30.21
N GLU A 432 -0.97 8.55 31.45
CA GLU A 432 0.41 8.81 31.86
C GLU A 432 1.10 7.57 32.45
N LYS A 433 0.35 6.53 32.84
CA LYS A 433 0.87 5.35 33.57
C LYS A 433 1.44 4.28 32.67
N ARG A 434 1.00 4.21 31.41
CA ARG A 434 1.43 3.17 30.47
C ARG A 434 1.55 3.71 29.03
N LYS A 435 2.52 3.20 28.28
CA LYS A 435 2.65 3.46 26.85
C LYS A 435 1.70 2.55 26.09
N GLY A 436 0.92 3.10 25.16
CA GLY A 436 -0.05 2.37 24.37
C GLY A 436 0.57 1.44 23.29
N ILE A 437 -0.22 0.49 22.80
CA ILE A 437 0.18 -0.46 21.75
C ILE A 437 0.54 0.30 20.46
N VAL A 438 -0.27 1.29 20.07
CA VAL A 438 -0.02 2.07 18.84
C VAL A 438 1.28 2.87 18.93
N PRO A 439 1.55 3.68 19.97
CA PRO A 439 2.83 4.34 20.16
C PRO A 439 4.04 3.39 20.16
N LYS A 440 3.95 2.23 20.82
CA LYS A 440 5.02 1.22 20.82
C LYS A 440 5.27 0.67 19.41
N THR A 441 4.22 0.44 18.66
CA THR A 441 4.29 -0.05 17.27
C THR A 441 4.94 0.98 16.34
N LEU A 442 4.57 2.26 16.47
CA LEU A 442 5.03 3.34 15.62
C LEU A 442 6.49 3.74 15.90
N ASP A 443 6.96 3.56 17.12
CA ASP A 443 8.33 3.92 17.52
C ASP A 443 9.39 3.24 16.62
N LEU A 444 9.26 1.94 16.41
CA LEU A 444 10.17 1.18 15.54
C LEU A 444 10.13 1.72 14.08
N LEU A 445 8.94 1.94 13.54
CA LEU A 445 8.78 2.40 12.15
C LEU A 445 9.36 3.79 11.94
N LEU A 446 9.10 4.72 12.87
CA LEU A 446 9.60 6.09 12.81
C LEU A 446 11.11 6.14 12.93
N ARG A 447 11.70 5.45 13.93
CA ARG A 447 13.16 5.40 14.11
C ARG A 447 13.84 4.82 12.87
N LYS A 448 13.37 3.70 12.33
CA LYS A 448 13.93 3.11 11.10
C LYS A 448 13.82 4.05 9.90
N ARG A 449 12.65 4.67 9.70
CA ARG A 449 12.46 5.60 8.58
C ARG A 449 13.37 6.82 8.66
N LEU A 450 13.51 7.41 9.84
CA LEU A 450 14.43 8.55 10.06
C LEU A 450 15.88 8.12 9.81
N ASN A 451 16.26 6.94 10.28
CA ASN A 451 17.60 6.42 10.05
C ASN A 451 17.87 6.15 8.56
N TYR A 452 16.92 5.55 7.82
CA TYR A 452 17.07 5.39 6.35
C TYR A 452 17.21 6.73 5.63
N LYS A 453 16.45 7.77 6.02
CA LYS A 453 16.60 9.12 5.45
C LYS A 453 17.99 9.71 5.71
N ARG A 454 18.56 9.48 6.90
CA ARG A 454 19.92 9.89 7.24
C ARG A 454 20.94 9.12 6.40
N LEU A 455 20.88 7.81 6.38
CA LEU A 455 21.77 6.95 5.60
C LEU A 455 21.72 7.26 4.10
N MET A 456 20.52 7.57 3.56
CA MET A 456 20.35 7.99 2.17
C MET A 456 21.07 9.30 1.85
N LYS A 457 21.13 10.25 2.79
CA LYS A 457 21.88 11.52 2.62
C LYS A 457 23.39 11.30 2.72
N GLU A 458 23.83 10.40 3.59
CA GLU A 458 25.25 10.09 3.83
C GLU A 458 25.85 9.14 2.78
N ALA A 459 25.01 8.38 2.06
CA ALA A 459 25.49 7.41 1.08
C ALA A 459 26.12 8.08 -0.15
N SER A 460 27.35 7.70 -0.47
CA SER A 460 28.03 8.07 -1.72
C SER A 460 27.69 7.14 -2.89
N ASN A 461 27.33 5.89 -2.63
CA ASN A 461 26.98 4.89 -3.63
C ASN A 461 25.50 5.05 -4.04
N LEU A 462 25.24 5.28 -5.34
CA LEU A 462 23.88 5.47 -5.89
C LEU A 462 22.99 4.26 -5.68
N LYS A 463 23.50 3.04 -5.86
CA LYS A 463 22.70 1.80 -5.65
C LYS A 463 22.25 1.67 -4.18
N LEU A 464 23.14 1.99 -3.25
CA LEU A 464 22.82 1.95 -1.83
C LEU A 464 21.80 3.03 -1.44
N LYS A 465 21.91 4.21 -2.06
CA LYS A 465 20.94 5.30 -1.91
C LYS A 465 19.55 4.90 -2.37
N GLU A 466 19.44 4.22 -3.53
CA GLU A 466 18.17 3.66 -4.04
C GLU A 466 17.58 2.60 -3.10
N VAL A 467 18.42 1.72 -2.54
CA VAL A 467 18.00 0.72 -1.55
C VAL A 467 17.38 1.40 -0.32
N TYR A 468 18.04 2.42 0.22
CA TYR A 468 17.52 3.14 1.39
C TYR A 468 16.25 3.93 1.06
N ASP A 469 16.14 4.49 -0.16
CA ASP A 469 14.92 5.16 -0.60
C ASP A 469 13.75 4.19 -0.71
N MET A 470 13.91 3.05 -1.36
CA MET A 470 12.88 2.00 -1.44
C MET A 470 12.42 1.54 -0.05
N ARG A 471 13.35 1.32 0.88
CA ARG A 471 13.04 0.88 2.25
C ARG A 471 12.30 1.96 3.04
N GLN A 472 12.75 3.23 3.02
CA GLN A 472 12.06 4.32 3.71
C GLN A 472 10.68 4.61 3.11
N ALA A 473 10.53 4.50 1.77
CA ALA A 473 9.26 4.69 1.10
C ALA A 473 8.22 3.62 1.52
N ALA A 474 8.64 2.37 1.67
CA ALA A 474 7.78 1.29 2.15
C ALA A 474 7.29 1.54 3.59
N LEU A 475 8.16 1.99 4.49
CA LEU A 475 7.78 2.38 5.84
C LEU A 475 6.86 3.60 5.86
N LYS A 476 7.05 4.56 4.94
CA LYS A 476 6.15 5.72 4.77
C LYS A 476 4.71 5.28 4.51
N TRP A 477 4.48 4.29 3.63
CA TRP A 477 3.14 3.79 3.34
C TRP A 477 2.45 3.20 4.59
N ILE A 478 3.19 2.48 5.43
CA ILE A 478 2.64 1.94 6.68
C ILE A 478 2.25 3.08 7.64
N LEU A 479 3.13 4.08 7.79
CA LEU A 479 2.90 5.23 8.65
C LEU A 479 1.71 6.09 8.19
N VAL A 480 1.54 6.31 6.88
CA VAL A 480 0.38 7.06 6.34
C VAL A 480 -0.95 6.36 6.67
N THR A 481 -0.95 5.04 6.74
CA THR A 481 -2.17 4.26 6.97
C THR A 481 -2.56 4.15 8.45
N CYS A 482 -1.62 4.35 9.38
CA CYS A 482 -1.83 4.09 10.80
C CYS A 482 -2.95 4.93 11.42
N PHE A 483 -3.08 6.19 11.02
CA PHE A 483 -4.11 7.10 11.46
C PHE A 483 -5.53 6.61 11.07
N GLY A 484 -5.76 6.35 9.77
CA GLY A 484 -7.05 5.84 9.31
C GLY A 484 -7.41 4.48 9.90
N TYR A 485 -6.38 3.65 10.17
CA TYR A 485 -6.60 2.35 10.80
C TYR A 485 -7.03 2.46 12.26
N LEU A 486 -6.62 3.51 12.97
CA LEU A 486 -7.04 3.77 14.35
C LEU A 486 -8.56 4.01 14.46
N GLY A 487 -9.16 4.67 13.46
CA GLY A 487 -10.62 4.87 13.35
C GLY A 487 -11.37 3.75 12.60
N TYR A 488 -10.69 2.72 12.11
CA TYR A 488 -11.34 1.65 11.35
C TYR A 488 -12.16 0.74 12.25
N ARG A 489 -13.47 0.60 11.96
CA ARG A 489 -14.44 -0.14 12.79
C ARG A 489 -14.05 -1.57 13.17
N ASN A 490 -13.22 -2.25 12.34
CA ASN A 490 -12.79 -3.62 12.58
C ASN A 490 -11.35 -3.70 13.12
N ALA A 491 -10.67 -2.58 13.35
CA ALA A 491 -9.33 -2.57 13.93
C ALA A 491 -9.38 -3.02 15.38
N ARG A 492 -8.67 -4.09 15.71
CA ARG A 492 -8.70 -4.70 17.05
C ARG A 492 -8.20 -3.76 18.14
N PHE A 493 -7.22 -2.92 17.79
CA PHE A 493 -6.62 -1.90 18.66
C PHE A 493 -6.99 -0.48 18.18
N GLY A 494 -8.17 -0.33 17.56
CA GLY A 494 -8.70 0.94 17.10
C GLY A 494 -9.82 1.46 18.00
N LYS A 495 -9.96 2.80 18.08
CA LYS A 495 -11.01 3.53 18.78
C LYS A 495 -11.23 4.87 18.11
N VAL A 496 -12.49 5.23 17.85
CA VAL A 496 -12.84 6.50 17.20
C VAL A 496 -12.38 7.70 18.04
N ASP A 497 -12.51 7.64 19.38
CA ASP A 497 -12.01 8.70 20.26
C ASP A 497 -10.52 8.96 20.12
N ALA A 498 -9.72 7.90 19.90
CA ALA A 498 -8.28 8.03 19.66
C ALA A 498 -7.98 8.63 18.27
N HIS A 499 -8.77 8.27 17.25
CA HIS A 499 -8.70 8.89 15.93
C HIS A 499 -9.00 10.39 15.98
N ILE A 500 -10.08 10.76 16.67
CA ILE A 500 -10.48 12.15 16.93
C ILE A 500 -9.38 12.93 17.67
N ALA A 501 -8.76 12.32 18.68
CA ALA A 501 -7.68 12.93 19.44
C ALA A 501 -6.48 13.30 18.56
N VAL A 502 -6.10 12.43 17.59
CA VAL A 502 -5.02 12.74 16.63
C VAL A 502 -5.37 13.99 15.81
N CYS A 503 -6.61 14.08 15.31
CA CYS A 503 -7.06 15.23 14.53
C CYS A 503 -7.02 16.52 15.36
N ALA A 504 -7.45 16.48 16.62
CA ALA A 504 -7.45 17.64 17.50
C ALA A 504 -6.02 18.14 17.80
N PHE A 505 -5.08 17.24 18.11
CA PHE A 505 -3.68 17.61 18.28
C PHE A 505 -3.05 18.13 16.99
N ALA A 506 -3.44 17.60 15.83
CA ALA A 506 -2.93 18.07 14.53
C ALA A 506 -3.43 19.49 14.23
N ARG A 507 -4.70 19.77 14.46
CA ARG A 507 -5.25 21.14 14.34
C ARG A 507 -4.55 22.13 15.26
N ASP A 508 -4.40 21.78 16.53
CA ASP A 508 -3.70 22.60 17.53
C ASP A 508 -2.26 22.90 17.11
N ALA A 509 -1.54 21.89 16.63
CA ALA A 509 -0.17 22.03 16.14
C ALA A 509 -0.09 22.97 14.93
N LEU A 510 -0.96 22.79 13.92
CA LEU A 510 -0.98 23.65 12.74
C LEU A 510 -1.33 25.09 13.09
N LEU A 511 -2.33 25.33 13.96
CA LEU A 511 -2.74 26.66 14.38
C LEU A 511 -1.66 27.37 15.20
N LYS A 512 -0.98 26.67 16.10
CA LYS A 512 0.16 27.22 16.86
C LYS A 512 1.29 27.62 15.94
N THR A 513 1.58 26.78 14.94
CA THR A 513 2.64 27.03 13.94
C THR A 513 2.29 28.22 13.04
N ALA A 514 1.01 28.36 12.66
CA ALA A 514 0.56 29.50 11.87
C ALA A 514 0.70 30.83 12.65
N ARG A 515 0.31 30.86 13.94
CA ARG A 515 0.50 32.04 14.81
C ARG A 515 1.97 32.39 14.95
N LEU A 516 2.82 31.39 15.20
CA LEU A 516 4.26 31.60 15.29
C LEU A 516 4.81 32.16 13.98
N ALA A 517 4.31 31.70 12.82
CA ALA A 517 4.71 32.26 11.52
C ALA A 517 4.35 33.76 11.42
N GLU A 518 3.15 34.16 11.85
CA GLU A 518 2.73 35.56 11.88
C GLU A 518 3.60 36.40 12.84
N GLU A 519 3.96 35.87 14.01
CA GLU A 519 4.87 36.51 14.97
C GLU A 519 6.28 36.72 14.39
N HIS A 520 6.74 35.82 13.50
CA HIS A 520 8.00 35.98 12.73
C HIS A 520 7.84 36.87 11.49
N GLY A 521 6.68 37.50 11.29
CA GLY A 521 6.38 38.39 10.17
C GLY A 521 6.13 37.68 8.85
N PHE A 522 5.79 36.42 8.87
CA PHE A 522 5.32 35.68 7.70
C PHE A 522 3.81 35.85 7.50
N GLU A 523 3.40 35.94 6.25
CA GLU A 523 2.01 35.81 5.82
C GLU A 523 1.71 34.34 5.53
N VAL A 524 0.64 33.76 6.11
CA VAL A 524 0.17 32.43 5.75
C VAL A 524 -0.63 32.50 4.45
N VAL A 525 -0.10 31.93 3.37
CA VAL A 525 -0.74 31.91 2.05
C VAL A 525 -1.70 30.71 1.91
N HIS A 526 -1.31 29.59 2.50
CA HIS A 526 -2.08 28.35 2.50
C HIS A 526 -1.62 27.43 3.61
N GLY A 527 -2.49 26.54 4.07
CA GLY A 527 -2.13 25.47 4.99
C GLY A 527 -3.08 24.30 4.88
N ILE A 528 -2.56 23.10 4.91
CA ILE A 528 -3.37 21.88 4.84
C ILE A 528 -2.77 20.80 5.73
N VAL A 529 -3.50 20.45 6.78
CA VAL A 529 -3.22 19.36 7.72
C VAL A 529 -1.82 19.42 8.35
N ASP A 530 -0.77 19.12 7.60
CA ASP A 530 0.63 18.99 8.04
C ASP A 530 1.60 19.92 7.27
N SER A 531 1.11 20.72 6.33
CA SER A 531 1.92 21.63 5.52
C SER A 531 1.42 23.07 5.62
N LEU A 532 2.35 24.04 5.61
CA LEU A 532 2.11 25.46 5.52
C LEU A 532 2.90 26.09 4.38
N TRP A 533 2.27 27.01 3.65
CA TRP A 533 2.90 27.92 2.68
C TRP A 533 2.94 29.30 3.30
N ILE A 534 4.16 29.72 3.67
CA ILE A 534 4.42 30.99 4.34
C ILE A 534 5.18 31.92 3.39
N LYS A 535 4.82 33.19 3.38
CA LYS A 535 5.38 34.21 2.50
C LYS A 535 6.00 35.35 3.29
N LYS A 536 7.23 35.75 2.93
CA LYS A 536 7.87 36.93 3.46
C LYS A 536 8.86 37.46 2.43
N ALA A 537 8.74 38.74 2.04
CA ALA A 537 9.63 39.36 1.06
C ALA A 537 11.09 39.31 1.54
N GLY A 538 12.01 38.85 0.68
CA GLY A 538 13.43 38.79 0.98
C GLY A 538 13.80 37.79 2.08
N VAL A 539 12.95 36.81 2.42
CA VAL A 539 13.20 35.82 3.47
C VAL A 539 14.51 35.08 3.23
N THR A 540 15.35 34.98 4.27
CA THR A 540 16.62 34.27 4.25
C THR A 540 16.45 32.79 4.67
N PRO A 541 17.32 31.88 4.20
CA PRO A 541 17.30 30.49 4.64
C PRO A 541 17.44 30.31 6.17
N LYS A 542 18.20 31.23 6.82
CA LYS A 542 18.38 31.22 8.26
C LYS A 542 17.10 31.55 9.01
N GLU A 543 16.36 32.58 8.62
CA GLU A 543 15.06 32.91 9.25
C GLU A 543 14.07 31.77 9.16
N VAL A 544 14.01 31.06 8.02
CA VAL A 544 13.15 29.89 7.86
C VAL A 544 13.61 28.73 8.74
N ALA A 545 14.92 28.50 8.85
CA ALA A 545 15.46 27.45 9.71
C ALA A 545 15.18 27.73 11.19
N ASP A 546 15.38 28.97 11.65
CA ASP A 546 15.08 29.38 13.02
C ASP A 546 13.59 29.22 13.34
N PHE A 547 12.70 29.65 12.45
CA PHE A 547 11.25 29.43 12.56
C PHE A 547 10.90 27.92 12.64
N CYS A 548 11.45 27.09 11.74
CA CYS A 548 11.19 25.65 11.76
C CYS A 548 11.67 24.98 13.06
N HIS A 549 12.80 25.44 13.60
CA HIS A 549 13.32 24.93 14.86
C HIS A 549 12.43 25.27 16.04
N GLU A 550 11.98 26.52 16.13
CA GLU A 550 11.09 27.00 17.19
C GLU A 550 9.72 26.32 17.10
N ALA A 551 9.12 26.26 15.91
CA ALA A 551 7.87 25.55 15.66
C ALA A 551 7.94 24.07 16.04
N SER A 552 9.06 23.39 15.66
CA SER A 552 9.28 22.00 16.03
C SER A 552 9.31 21.77 17.53
N SER A 553 9.94 22.69 18.26
CA SER A 553 10.03 22.66 19.72
C SER A 553 8.67 22.93 20.38
N LEU A 554 7.93 23.92 19.85
CA LEU A 554 6.60 24.31 20.36
C LEU A 554 5.59 23.17 20.30
N VAL A 555 5.56 22.41 19.18
CA VAL A 555 4.56 21.35 18.99
C VAL A 555 5.11 19.95 19.26
N ASN A 556 6.41 19.81 19.48
CA ASN A 556 7.12 18.53 19.67
C ASN A 556 6.93 17.57 18.47
N VAL A 557 6.96 18.12 17.25
CA VAL A 557 6.95 17.39 15.98
C VAL A 557 7.90 18.12 15.01
N PRO A 558 8.84 17.42 14.36
CA PRO A 558 9.79 18.06 13.46
C PRO A 558 9.11 18.74 12.27
N LEU A 559 9.29 20.04 12.10
CA LEU A 559 8.90 20.82 10.94
C LEU A 559 10.13 21.04 10.05
N ASN A 560 10.01 20.76 8.76
CA ASN A 560 11.11 20.90 7.81
C ASN A 560 10.71 21.76 6.63
N VAL A 561 11.71 22.40 6.02
CA VAL A 561 11.54 23.10 4.76
C VAL A 561 11.43 22.06 3.63
N GLU A 562 10.32 22.08 2.91
CA GLU A 562 10.15 21.30 1.67
C GLU A 562 10.84 21.99 0.50
N GLY A 563 10.73 23.33 0.42
CA GLY A 563 11.43 24.17 -0.54
C GLY A 563 10.93 25.61 -0.53
N LYS A 564 11.74 26.52 -1.12
CA LYS A 564 11.35 27.88 -1.43
C LYS A 564 10.95 27.95 -2.90
N TYR A 565 9.76 28.47 -3.15
CA TYR A 565 9.26 28.65 -4.51
C TYR A 565 9.85 29.88 -5.15
N ARG A 566 10.29 29.75 -6.40
CA ARG A 566 10.54 30.87 -7.29
C ARG A 566 9.22 31.58 -7.58
N TRP A 567 8.18 30.79 -7.86
CA TRP A 567 6.79 31.19 -7.93
C TRP A 567 5.87 30.01 -7.76
N ILE A 568 4.63 30.26 -7.30
CA ILE A 568 3.54 29.29 -7.18
C ILE A 568 2.23 29.95 -7.58
N VAL A 569 1.33 29.20 -8.22
CA VAL A 569 0.00 29.65 -8.64
C VAL A 569 -1.06 28.76 -7.98
N PHE A 570 -1.90 29.36 -7.14
CA PHE A 570 -3.09 28.70 -6.60
C PHE A 570 -4.31 28.93 -7.49
N LEU A 571 -5.06 27.87 -7.75
CA LEU A 571 -6.08 27.81 -8.79
C LEU A 571 -7.50 27.83 -8.22
N PRO A 572 -8.45 28.45 -8.94
CA PRO A 572 -9.84 28.53 -8.55
C PRO A 572 -10.61 27.25 -8.86
N SER A 573 -11.86 27.22 -8.37
CA SER A 573 -12.88 26.27 -8.81
C SER A 573 -13.24 26.50 -10.28
N LYS A 574 -13.44 25.42 -11.05
CA LYS A 574 -13.95 25.51 -12.42
C LYS A 574 -15.40 26.04 -12.51
N ILE A 575 -16.18 25.93 -11.41
CA ILE A 575 -17.59 26.36 -11.36
C ILE A 575 -17.74 27.75 -10.77
N MET A 576 -16.89 28.11 -9.79
CA MET A 576 -16.89 29.40 -9.09
C MET A 576 -15.47 29.98 -9.12
N PRO A 577 -15.14 30.81 -10.12
CA PRO A 577 -13.77 31.30 -10.33
C PRO A 577 -13.19 32.14 -9.19
N GLU A 578 -14.01 32.73 -8.34
CA GLU A 578 -13.62 33.48 -7.14
C GLU A 578 -13.33 32.61 -5.92
N VAL A 579 -13.64 31.31 -5.98
CA VAL A 579 -13.47 30.39 -4.86
C VAL A 579 -12.22 29.52 -5.09
N PRO A 580 -11.24 29.53 -4.17
CA PRO A 580 -10.08 28.68 -4.29
C PRO A 580 -10.40 27.20 -4.10
N VAL A 581 -9.63 26.32 -4.74
CA VAL A 581 -9.66 24.88 -4.48
C VAL A 581 -8.50 24.51 -3.58
N LEU A 582 -8.80 23.87 -2.46
CA LEU A 582 -7.88 23.65 -1.34
C LEU A 582 -6.57 22.90 -1.70
N ASN A 583 -6.55 22.09 -2.74
CA ASN A 583 -5.35 21.33 -3.13
C ASN A 583 -5.19 21.34 -4.65
N ARG A 584 -5.21 22.54 -5.25
CA ARG A 584 -5.09 22.72 -6.70
C ARG A 584 -4.15 23.88 -7.00
N TYR A 585 -2.90 23.53 -7.33
CA TYR A 585 -1.84 24.49 -7.60
C TYR A 585 -0.72 23.88 -8.43
N TYR A 586 0.12 24.75 -9.00
CA TYR A 586 1.40 24.39 -9.60
C TYR A 586 2.43 25.48 -9.31
N GLY A 587 3.70 25.09 -9.23
CA GLY A 587 4.77 26.02 -8.93
C GLY A 587 6.14 25.41 -9.18
N VAL A 588 7.16 26.27 -9.13
CA VAL A 588 8.56 25.91 -9.38
C VAL A 588 9.41 26.38 -8.19
N PHE A 589 10.13 25.45 -7.59
CA PHE A 589 11.11 25.76 -6.55
C PHE A 589 12.33 26.47 -7.11
N GLU A 590 13.12 27.13 -6.25
CA GLU A 590 14.36 27.80 -6.66
C GLU A 590 15.39 26.86 -7.28
N ASP A 591 15.38 25.57 -6.91
CA ASP A 591 16.21 24.51 -7.49
C ASP A 591 15.72 24.03 -8.87
N GLY A 592 14.61 24.58 -9.39
CA GLY A 592 14.01 24.26 -10.68
C GLY A 592 13.02 23.08 -10.64
N LYS A 593 12.83 22.43 -9.51
CA LYS A 593 11.87 21.33 -9.36
C LYS A 593 10.44 21.85 -9.47
N ILE A 594 9.66 21.23 -10.35
CA ILE A 594 8.23 21.53 -10.53
C ILE A 594 7.39 20.72 -9.54
N LYS A 595 6.46 21.38 -8.85
CA LYS A 595 5.45 20.76 -7.99
C LYS A 595 4.06 21.10 -8.49
N MET A 596 3.22 20.08 -8.61
CA MET A 596 1.84 20.18 -9.12
C MET A 596 0.90 19.37 -8.23
N ARG A 597 -0.31 19.90 -7.98
CA ARG A 597 -1.39 19.21 -7.26
C ARG A 597 -2.74 19.52 -7.89
N GLY A 598 -3.61 18.52 -7.94
CA GLY A 598 -5.04 18.67 -8.30
C GLY A 598 -5.32 19.11 -9.73
N ILE A 599 -4.32 19.17 -10.61
CA ILE A 599 -4.45 19.45 -12.04
C ILE A 599 -4.46 18.15 -12.86
N GLU A 600 -4.78 18.24 -14.14
CA GLU A 600 -4.98 17.08 -15.03
C GLU A 600 -3.75 16.18 -15.08
N ALA A 601 -2.54 16.72 -15.18
CA ALA A 601 -1.27 15.98 -15.18
C ALA A 601 -0.99 15.17 -13.88
N ARG A 602 -1.82 15.30 -12.85
CA ARG A 602 -1.70 14.52 -11.60
C ARG A 602 -2.86 13.55 -11.38
N ARG A 603 -3.77 13.44 -12.33
CA ARG A 603 -4.92 12.55 -12.25
C ARG A 603 -4.62 11.23 -12.93
N SER A 604 -5.01 10.13 -12.32
CA SER A 604 -4.80 8.77 -12.84
C SER A 604 -5.68 8.41 -14.05
N ASP A 605 -6.66 9.24 -14.38
CA ASP A 605 -7.59 9.06 -15.49
C ASP A 605 -7.35 10.03 -16.65
N THR A 606 -6.30 10.84 -16.60
CA THR A 606 -5.86 11.70 -17.70
C THR A 606 -5.01 10.87 -18.67
N PRO A 607 -5.27 10.97 -20.00
CA PRO A 607 -4.40 10.37 -21.02
C PRO A 607 -2.97 10.92 -20.95
N ALA A 608 -1.97 10.08 -21.24
CA ALA A 608 -0.56 10.47 -21.24
C ALA A 608 -0.27 11.66 -22.18
N PHE A 609 -0.92 11.71 -23.33
CA PHE A 609 -0.81 12.82 -24.27
C PHE A 609 -1.17 14.17 -23.62
N ILE A 610 -2.31 14.24 -22.92
CA ILE A 610 -2.78 15.45 -22.22
C ILE A 610 -1.86 15.79 -21.04
N GLU A 611 -1.44 14.76 -20.28
CA GLU A 611 -0.48 14.92 -19.17
C GLU A 611 0.82 15.56 -19.67
N ASN A 612 1.41 15.02 -20.73
CA ASN A 612 2.66 15.49 -21.31
C ASN A 612 2.54 16.92 -21.84
N ALA A 613 1.46 17.26 -22.52
CA ALA A 613 1.18 18.59 -23.01
C ALA A 613 1.10 19.62 -21.86
N GLN A 614 0.36 19.29 -20.78
CA GLN A 614 0.26 20.18 -19.62
C GLN A 614 1.59 20.35 -18.89
N VAL A 615 2.36 19.28 -18.74
CA VAL A 615 3.70 19.33 -18.13
C VAL A 615 4.65 20.19 -18.97
N GLU A 616 4.59 20.09 -20.30
CA GLU A 616 5.45 20.89 -21.18
C GLU A 616 5.10 22.38 -21.12
N MET A 617 3.81 22.74 -21.09
CA MET A 617 3.38 24.12 -20.85
C MET A 617 3.95 24.67 -19.53
N ILE A 618 3.87 23.89 -18.45
CA ILE A 618 4.45 24.30 -17.16
C ILE A 618 5.98 24.40 -17.24
N ARG A 619 6.65 23.55 -18.03
CA ARG A 619 8.10 23.61 -18.23
C ARG A 619 8.52 24.91 -18.93
N VAL A 620 7.77 25.36 -19.94
CA VAL A 620 7.98 26.68 -20.57
C VAL A 620 7.85 27.79 -19.53
N LEU A 621 6.79 27.77 -18.72
CA LEU A 621 6.55 28.76 -17.66
C LEU A 621 7.61 28.70 -16.56
N SER A 622 8.22 27.53 -16.32
CA SER A 622 9.21 27.33 -15.26
C SER A 622 10.47 28.20 -15.42
N GLY A 623 10.73 28.69 -16.62
CA GLY A 623 11.80 29.66 -16.87
C GLY A 623 11.56 31.07 -16.32
N ALA A 624 10.33 31.39 -15.87
CA ALA A 624 10.00 32.71 -15.34
C ALA A 624 10.59 32.94 -13.95
N ASN A 625 11.03 34.19 -13.70
CA ASN A 625 11.59 34.64 -12.41
C ASN A 625 10.63 35.54 -11.61
N ASN A 626 9.65 36.15 -12.25
CA ASN A 626 8.68 37.06 -11.65
C ASN A 626 7.37 37.05 -12.44
N TYR A 627 6.36 37.78 -11.94
CA TYR A 627 5.05 37.86 -12.55
C TYR A 627 5.06 38.32 -14.02
N ASN A 628 5.82 39.42 -14.34
CA ASN A 628 5.87 39.96 -15.69
C ASN A 628 6.53 38.98 -16.67
N ASP A 629 7.62 38.36 -16.25
CA ASP A 629 8.29 37.31 -17.04
C ASP A 629 7.38 36.10 -17.25
N PHE A 630 6.64 35.70 -16.21
CA PHE A 630 5.67 34.62 -16.31
C PHE A 630 4.56 34.92 -17.34
N VAL A 631 3.93 36.09 -17.24
CA VAL A 631 2.90 36.53 -18.20
C VAL A 631 3.49 36.63 -19.62
N GLY A 632 4.72 37.16 -19.77
CA GLY A 632 5.42 37.22 -21.05
C GLY A 632 5.68 35.82 -21.69
N ARG A 633 5.72 34.75 -20.91
CA ARG A 633 5.89 33.36 -21.40
C ARG A 633 4.57 32.63 -21.73
N ILE A 634 3.42 33.18 -21.34
CA ILE A 634 2.11 32.57 -21.68
C ILE A 634 1.97 32.33 -23.18
N PRO A 635 2.30 33.30 -24.09
CA PRO A 635 2.21 33.05 -25.53
C PRO A 635 3.06 31.88 -26.02
N GLU A 636 4.22 31.63 -25.39
CA GLU A 636 5.07 30.50 -25.73
C GLU A 636 4.47 29.18 -25.23
N ALA A 637 3.88 29.13 -24.04
CA ALA A 637 3.16 27.99 -23.54
C ALA A 637 1.90 27.68 -24.37
N LEU A 638 1.20 28.71 -24.87
CA LEU A 638 0.08 28.55 -25.81
C LEU A 638 0.51 27.98 -27.17
N ARG A 639 1.75 28.26 -27.63
CA ARG A 639 2.30 27.59 -28.82
C ARG A 639 2.45 26.09 -28.63
N VAL A 640 2.84 25.65 -27.42
CA VAL A 640 2.86 24.21 -27.09
C VAL A 640 1.44 23.63 -27.21
N LEU A 641 0.45 24.28 -26.60
CA LEU A 641 -0.95 23.87 -26.65
C LEU A 641 -1.46 23.76 -28.10
N ARG A 642 -1.15 24.75 -28.93
CA ARG A 642 -1.50 24.78 -30.36
C ARG A 642 -0.87 23.62 -31.12
N LYS A 643 0.43 23.40 -30.96
CA LYS A 643 1.16 22.30 -31.60
C LYS A 643 0.53 20.94 -31.27
N GLU A 644 0.18 20.70 -30.02
CA GLU A 644 -0.44 19.44 -29.64
C GLU A 644 -1.89 19.34 -30.13
N ALA A 645 -2.64 20.44 -30.24
CA ALA A 645 -3.94 20.48 -30.88
C ALA A 645 -3.86 20.15 -32.39
N GLU A 646 -2.88 20.70 -33.10
CA GLU A 646 -2.62 20.38 -34.50
C GLU A 646 -2.29 18.90 -34.72
N ARG A 647 -1.50 18.30 -33.85
CA ARG A 647 -1.19 16.86 -33.89
C ARG A 647 -2.43 16.00 -33.71
N LEU A 648 -3.34 16.36 -32.77
CA LEU A 648 -4.62 15.66 -32.60
C LEU A 648 -5.50 15.78 -33.84
N ILE A 649 -5.61 16.99 -34.44
CA ILE A 649 -6.43 17.24 -35.62
C ILE A 649 -5.88 16.49 -36.83
N ALA A 650 -4.57 16.43 -36.98
CA ALA A 650 -3.88 15.68 -38.05
C ALA A 650 -3.93 14.16 -37.86
N GLY A 651 -4.31 13.68 -36.67
CA GLY A 651 -4.23 12.25 -36.32
C GLY A 651 -2.80 11.74 -36.08
N ASP A 652 -1.83 12.64 -35.88
CA ASP A 652 -0.42 12.32 -35.63
C ASP A 652 -0.17 12.10 -34.13
N VAL A 653 -0.91 11.16 -33.55
CA VAL A 653 -0.80 10.78 -32.13
C VAL A 653 -0.87 9.27 -31.99
N ASP A 654 0.01 8.71 -31.16
CA ASP A 654 -0.11 7.31 -30.80
C ASP A 654 -1.38 7.11 -29.94
N VAL A 655 -2.26 6.21 -30.38
CA VAL A 655 -3.48 5.88 -29.66
C VAL A 655 -3.21 5.35 -28.26
N TYR A 656 -2.06 4.73 -28.00
CA TYR A 656 -1.66 4.29 -26.67
C TYR A 656 -1.49 5.45 -25.69
N ASP A 657 -1.11 6.64 -26.16
CA ASP A 657 -1.02 7.86 -25.35
C ASP A 657 -2.37 8.49 -25.03
N LEU A 658 -3.44 8.05 -25.73
CA LEU A 658 -4.81 8.51 -25.53
C LEU A 658 -5.62 7.62 -24.57
N PHE A 659 -5.03 6.57 -24.01
CA PHE A 659 -5.75 5.68 -23.10
C PHE A 659 -6.18 6.39 -21.81
N ILE A 660 -7.45 6.19 -21.48
CA ILE A 660 -8.04 6.58 -20.22
C ILE A 660 -8.11 5.34 -19.32
N SER A 661 -7.56 5.45 -18.11
CA SER A 661 -7.57 4.38 -17.12
C SER A 661 -8.57 4.67 -16.02
N LYS A 662 -9.65 3.87 -15.89
CA LYS A 662 -10.64 4.06 -14.82
C LYS A 662 -10.93 2.77 -14.06
N ARG A 663 -11.03 2.91 -12.73
CA ARG A 663 -11.38 1.81 -11.83
C ARG A 663 -12.89 1.62 -11.76
N LEU A 664 -13.34 0.39 -11.83
CA LEU A 664 -14.73 0.03 -11.67
C LEU A 664 -15.13 0.09 -10.20
N SER A 665 -16.18 0.83 -9.87
CA SER A 665 -16.75 0.91 -8.52
C SER A 665 -17.84 -0.13 -8.27
N LYS A 666 -18.43 -0.69 -9.35
CA LYS A 666 -19.53 -1.66 -9.35
C LYS A 666 -19.29 -2.72 -10.41
N HIS A 667 -20.13 -3.78 -10.42
CA HIS A 667 -20.18 -4.69 -11.54
C HIS A 667 -20.64 -3.93 -12.81
N PRO A 668 -20.10 -4.24 -14.00
CA PRO A 668 -20.43 -3.48 -15.23
C PRO A 668 -21.94 -3.39 -15.56
N GLU A 669 -22.71 -4.39 -15.14
CA GLU A 669 -24.17 -4.45 -15.32
C GLU A 669 -24.95 -3.63 -14.28
N GLU A 670 -24.34 -3.23 -13.17
CA GLU A 670 -24.98 -2.47 -12.09
C GLU A 670 -24.88 -0.95 -12.27
N TYR A 671 -24.25 -0.46 -13.35
CA TYR A 671 -24.19 0.95 -13.65
C TYR A 671 -25.52 1.42 -14.24
N ALA A 672 -26.15 2.42 -13.59
CA ALA A 672 -27.42 2.99 -14.04
C ALA A 672 -27.32 3.75 -15.38
N HIS A 673 -26.12 4.22 -15.73
CA HIS A 673 -25.84 4.96 -16.95
C HIS A 673 -24.71 4.31 -17.74
N ASP A 674 -24.70 4.51 -19.05
CA ASP A 674 -23.66 4.03 -19.96
C ASP A 674 -22.40 4.89 -19.87
N VAL A 675 -21.74 4.87 -18.68
CA VAL A 675 -20.45 5.53 -18.50
C VAL A 675 -19.34 4.75 -19.22
N PHE A 676 -18.37 5.45 -19.78
CA PHE A 676 -17.34 4.90 -20.66
C PHE A 676 -16.62 3.68 -20.09
N GLN A 677 -16.26 3.71 -18.82
CA GLN A 677 -15.62 2.56 -18.18
C GLN A 677 -16.53 1.34 -18.05
N ALA A 678 -17.85 1.52 -17.92
CA ALA A 678 -18.79 0.39 -17.89
C ALA A 678 -18.97 -0.21 -19.29
N ILE A 679 -19.01 0.63 -20.33
CA ILE A 679 -19.07 0.17 -21.72
C ILE A 679 -17.81 -0.65 -22.05
N ALA A 680 -16.62 -0.11 -21.79
CA ALA A 680 -15.36 -0.82 -22.00
C ALA A 680 -15.31 -2.15 -21.25
N ALA A 681 -15.78 -2.18 -19.99
CA ALA A 681 -15.84 -3.37 -19.19
C ALA A 681 -16.81 -4.43 -19.75
N ARG A 682 -17.99 -4.03 -20.26
CA ARG A 682 -18.94 -4.93 -20.95
C ARG A 682 -18.35 -5.50 -22.24
N GLN A 683 -17.59 -4.70 -23.01
CA GLN A 683 -16.87 -5.19 -24.19
C GLN A 683 -15.87 -6.28 -23.82
N LEU A 684 -15.10 -6.09 -22.73
CA LEU A 684 -14.17 -7.10 -22.24
C LEU A 684 -14.90 -8.37 -21.79
N MET A 685 -16.03 -8.24 -21.09
CA MET A 685 -16.84 -9.40 -20.67
C MET A 685 -17.38 -10.19 -21.88
N ALA A 686 -17.85 -9.48 -22.92
CA ALA A 686 -18.31 -10.09 -24.16
C ALA A 686 -17.17 -10.81 -24.90
N ALA A 687 -15.93 -10.35 -24.76
CA ALA A 687 -14.73 -11.00 -25.29
C ALA A 687 -14.18 -12.11 -24.36
N GLY A 688 -14.93 -12.51 -23.31
CA GLY A 688 -14.56 -13.63 -22.44
C GLY A 688 -13.68 -13.28 -21.25
N PHE A 689 -13.41 -12.00 -20.96
CA PHE A 689 -12.65 -11.61 -19.77
C PHE A 689 -13.53 -11.63 -18.52
N ASP A 690 -12.96 -12.10 -17.42
CA ASP A 690 -13.55 -11.88 -16.10
C ASP A 690 -13.23 -10.46 -15.63
N VAL A 691 -14.26 -9.64 -15.48
CA VAL A 691 -14.14 -8.26 -15.00
C VAL A 691 -14.85 -8.12 -13.66
N TYR A 692 -14.15 -7.59 -12.66
CA TYR A 692 -14.66 -7.45 -11.29
C TYR A 692 -14.60 -6.01 -10.80
N PRO A 693 -15.52 -5.60 -9.90
CA PRO A 693 -15.40 -4.33 -9.20
C PRO A 693 -14.03 -4.17 -8.54
N GLY A 694 -13.44 -3.00 -8.68
CA GLY A 694 -12.09 -2.70 -8.18
C GLY A 694 -10.96 -2.91 -9.17
N GLN A 695 -11.21 -3.55 -10.32
CA GLN A 695 -10.25 -3.60 -11.43
C GLN A 695 -10.25 -2.29 -12.21
N THR A 696 -9.11 -1.96 -12.81
CA THR A 696 -8.96 -0.83 -13.73
C THR A 696 -9.18 -1.32 -15.15
N VAL A 697 -10.03 -0.62 -15.89
CA VAL A 697 -10.20 -0.79 -17.33
C VAL A 697 -9.55 0.37 -18.06
N GLN A 698 -8.93 0.07 -19.20
CA GLN A 698 -8.33 1.04 -20.10
C GLN A 698 -9.13 1.07 -21.40
N TYR A 699 -9.36 2.27 -21.91
CA TYR A 699 -10.13 2.47 -23.15
C TYR A 699 -9.70 3.76 -23.85
N VAL A 700 -10.01 3.83 -25.15
CA VAL A 700 -9.96 5.04 -25.97
C VAL A 700 -11.39 5.48 -26.28
N ILE A 701 -11.63 6.79 -26.32
CA ILE A 701 -12.90 7.37 -26.80
C ILE A 701 -12.85 7.38 -28.32
N VAL A 702 -13.86 6.81 -28.95
CA VAL A 702 -13.95 6.63 -30.41
C VAL A 702 -14.94 7.60 -31.04
N ASP A 703 -16.10 7.75 -30.41
CA ASP A 703 -17.19 8.65 -30.82
C ASP A 703 -18.07 8.92 -29.60
N ALA A 704 -17.73 9.96 -28.82
CA ALA A 704 -18.33 10.25 -27.51
C ALA A 704 -19.85 10.38 -27.53
N ASP A 705 -20.40 10.91 -28.67
CA ASP A 705 -21.80 11.24 -28.83
C ASP A 705 -22.58 10.19 -29.63
N ASN A 706 -21.95 9.03 -29.93
CA ASN A 706 -22.62 7.98 -30.70
C ASN A 706 -23.92 7.54 -30.03
N LYS A 707 -24.98 7.44 -30.84
CA LYS A 707 -26.32 7.00 -30.37
C LYS A 707 -26.27 5.62 -29.74
N ASN A 708 -25.46 4.70 -30.29
CA ASN A 708 -25.21 3.40 -29.69
C ASN A 708 -24.07 3.50 -28.65
N PRO A 709 -24.36 3.35 -27.35
CA PRO A 709 -23.33 3.48 -26.30
C PRO A 709 -22.11 2.58 -26.51
N ASN A 710 -22.30 1.39 -27.10
CA ASN A 710 -21.21 0.44 -27.32
C ASN A 710 -20.16 0.93 -28.34
N ASN A 711 -20.47 1.93 -29.14
CA ASN A 711 -19.58 2.53 -30.14
C ASN A 711 -18.86 3.77 -29.61
N ARG A 712 -19.15 4.23 -28.38
CA ARG A 712 -18.56 5.46 -27.81
C ARG A 712 -17.10 5.27 -27.43
N VAL A 713 -16.74 4.10 -26.99
CA VAL A 713 -15.38 3.76 -26.56
C VAL A 713 -14.96 2.38 -27.07
N ARG A 714 -13.66 2.14 -27.08
CA ARG A 714 -13.10 0.82 -27.33
C ARG A 714 -12.15 0.44 -26.19
N ALA A 715 -12.35 -0.74 -25.61
CA ALA A 715 -11.42 -1.26 -24.59
C ALA A 715 -10.03 -1.47 -25.20
N ALA A 716 -8.98 -1.13 -24.46
CA ALA A 716 -7.60 -1.16 -24.93
C ALA A 716 -7.19 -2.55 -25.47
N GLN A 717 -7.63 -3.61 -24.82
CA GLN A 717 -7.33 -5.00 -25.21
C GLN A 717 -8.04 -5.42 -26.52
N LEU A 718 -9.02 -4.67 -26.97
CA LEU A 718 -9.85 -4.98 -28.15
C LEU A 718 -9.62 -4.00 -29.30
N LEU A 719 -8.52 -3.25 -29.29
CA LEU A 719 -8.13 -2.37 -30.37
C LEU A 719 -7.71 -3.17 -31.60
N GLY A 720 -8.22 -2.76 -32.77
CA GLY A 720 -7.81 -3.32 -34.06
C GLY A 720 -6.50 -2.72 -34.56
N SER A 721 -6.07 -3.16 -35.75
CA SER A 721 -4.82 -2.72 -36.42
C SER A 721 -4.82 -1.24 -36.86
N LYS A 722 -5.98 -0.63 -37.01
CA LYS A 722 -6.15 0.80 -37.34
C LYS A 722 -7.11 1.43 -36.33
N PRO A 723 -6.67 1.73 -35.12
CA PRO A 723 -7.50 2.36 -34.13
C PRO A 723 -7.76 3.82 -34.52
N HIS A 724 -9.00 4.26 -34.42
CA HIS A 724 -9.39 5.68 -34.55
C HIS A 724 -9.84 6.19 -33.18
N PHE A 725 -9.84 7.49 -33.02
CA PHE A 725 -10.24 8.17 -31.79
C PHE A 725 -11.06 9.42 -32.09
N ASP A 726 -11.84 9.87 -31.10
CA ASP A 726 -12.67 11.08 -31.15
C ASP A 726 -11.77 12.31 -30.97
N VAL A 727 -11.36 12.91 -32.08
CA VAL A 727 -10.49 14.10 -32.13
C VAL A 727 -11.06 15.23 -31.31
N GLN A 728 -12.39 15.51 -31.48
CA GLN A 728 -13.03 16.65 -30.81
C GLN A 728 -13.01 16.48 -29.29
N LYS A 729 -13.32 15.27 -28.81
CA LYS A 729 -13.33 14.98 -27.38
C LYS A 729 -11.94 15.11 -26.72
N TYR A 730 -10.91 14.63 -27.39
CA TYR A 730 -9.53 14.77 -26.87
C TYR A 730 -9.03 16.22 -27.00
N LEU A 731 -9.46 16.97 -28.02
CA LEU A 731 -9.17 18.38 -28.15
C LEU A 731 -9.80 19.19 -27.02
N ASP A 732 -11.07 18.91 -26.66
CA ASP A 732 -11.71 19.55 -25.51
C ASP A 732 -10.97 19.26 -24.21
N MET A 733 -10.53 18.02 -24.00
CA MET A 733 -9.72 17.66 -22.82
C MET A 733 -8.37 18.39 -22.78
N LEU A 734 -7.74 18.58 -23.95
CA LEU A 734 -6.47 19.31 -24.06
C LEU A 734 -6.66 20.80 -23.74
N LEU A 735 -7.70 21.43 -24.28
CA LEU A 735 -8.05 22.82 -23.98
C LEU A 735 -8.42 23.03 -22.51
N GLU A 736 -9.16 22.11 -21.90
CA GLU A 736 -9.45 22.13 -20.45
C GLU A 736 -8.17 22.06 -19.59
N ALA A 737 -7.16 21.32 -20.03
CA ALA A 737 -5.88 21.27 -19.34
C ALA A 737 -5.11 22.59 -19.46
N GLY A 738 -5.21 23.28 -20.60
CA GLY A 738 -4.71 24.64 -20.81
C GLY A 738 -5.45 25.68 -19.96
N GLU A 739 -6.80 25.65 -19.96
CA GLU A 739 -7.62 26.55 -19.13
C GLU A 739 -7.25 26.43 -17.65
N THR A 740 -7.01 25.21 -17.17
CA THR A 740 -6.57 24.99 -15.79
C THR A 740 -5.32 25.81 -15.42
N LEU A 741 -4.36 25.95 -16.33
CA LEU A 741 -3.14 26.72 -16.07
C LEU A 741 -3.35 28.23 -16.18
N PHE A 742 -4.20 28.66 -17.12
CA PHE A 742 -4.26 30.07 -17.52
C PHE A 742 -5.50 30.83 -17.04
N SER A 743 -6.47 30.16 -16.39
CA SER A 743 -7.72 30.76 -15.93
C SER A 743 -7.52 31.99 -15.04
N VAL A 744 -6.55 31.95 -14.12
CA VAL A 744 -6.21 33.07 -13.23
C VAL A 744 -5.57 34.26 -13.97
N PHE A 745 -5.20 34.09 -15.24
CA PHE A 745 -4.62 35.12 -16.13
C PHE A 745 -5.61 35.55 -17.21
N GLY A 746 -6.91 35.20 -17.04
CA GLY A 746 -7.99 35.65 -17.92
C GLY A 746 -8.18 34.84 -19.21
N TYR A 747 -7.73 33.58 -19.24
CA TYR A 747 -7.98 32.65 -20.34
C TYR A 747 -9.07 31.65 -19.95
N ASP A 748 -10.23 31.75 -20.56
CA ASP A 748 -11.31 30.76 -20.53
C ASP A 748 -11.26 29.81 -21.75
N LEU A 749 -12.10 28.81 -21.78
CA LEU A 749 -12.15 27.80 -22.86
C LEU A 749 -12.44 28.44 -24.22
N ASP A 750 -13.33 29.45 -24.29
CA ASP A 750 -13.71 30.09 -25.53
C ASP A 750 -12.56 30.90 -26.13
N ARG A 751 -11.86 31.65 -25.28
CA ARG A 751 -10.67 32.38 -25.68
C ARG A 751 -9.54 31.41 -26.12
N LEU A 752 -9.27 30.35 -25.35
CA LEU A 752 -8.28 29.35 -25.74
C LEU A 752 -8.62 28.66 -27.04
N ARG A 753 -9.90 28.32 -27.25
CA ARG A 753 -10.36 27.71 -28.49
C ARG A 753 -10.17 28.69 -29.69
N SER A 754 -10.47 29.95 -29.48
CA SER A 754 -10.26 31.00 -30.51
C SER A 754 -8.77 31.15 -30.83
N GLU A 755 -7.92 31.31 -29.84
CA GLU A 755 -6.48 31.54 -30.03
C GLU A 755 -5.73 30.31 -30.55
N VAL A 756 -6.12 29.10 -30.12
CA VAL A 756 -5.41 27.86 -30.44
C VAL A 756 -5.87 27.26 -31.77
N ILE A 757 -7.17 27.32 -32.08
CA ILE A 757 -7.74 26.64 -33.27
C ILE A 757 -7.97 27.62 -34.42
N TYR A 758 -8.40 28.85 -34.15
CA TYR A 758 -8.81 29.82 -35.17
C TYR A 758 -7.83 30.96 -35.40
N GLY A 759 -6.85 31.17 -34.51
CA GLY A 759 -5.96 32.33 -34.51
C GLY A 759 -5.15 32.57 -35.78
N GLU A 760 -4.89 31.58 -36.61
CA GLU A 760 -4.23 31.75 -37.92
C GLU A 760 -5.22 31.95 -39.07
N ARG A 761 -6.48 31.51 -38.95
CA ARG A 761 -7.49 31.75 -40.03
C ARG A 761 -7.96 33.19 -40.10
N GLN A 762 -7.87 33.94 -38.99
CA GLN A 762 -8.20 35.39 -39.02
C GLN A 762 -7.10 36.25 -39.67
N LEU A 763 -5.84 35.81 -39.63
CA LEU A 763 -4.71 36.50 -40.27
C LEU A 763 -4.69 36.31 -41.83
N ILE A 764 -5.41 35.31 -42.35
CA ILE A 764 -5.51 35.05 -43.78
C ILE A 764 -6.74 35.77 -44.41
N LEU A 765 -7.66 36.26 -43.57
CA LEU A 765 -8.87 36.94 -44.00
C LEU A 765 -8.84 38.48 -43.79
N ASN A 766 -7.77 39.03 -43.27
CA ASN A 766 -7.42 40.44 -43.23
C ASN A 766 -6.12 40.68 -44.03
#